data_1bbcdb9dca75e7b15889c64b04b286bd
#
_entry.id   1bbcdb9dca75e7b15889c64b04b286bd
#
_cell.length_a   1.000
_cell.length_b   1.000
_cell.length_c   1.000
_cell.angle_alpha   90.00
_cell.angle_beta   90.00
_cell.angle_gamma   90.00
#
_symmetry.space_group_name_H-M   'P 1'
#
loop_
_entity.id
_entity.type
_entity.pdbx_description
1 polymer ?
#
loop_
_entity_poly.entity_id
_entity_poly.type
_entity_poly.pdbx_seq_one_letter_code
_entity_poly.pdbx_strand_id
1 'polypeptide(L)'
;MNLKRLLAGCGTMALVLSMLSPALAQVDLGQFTAQGSVEAGAIPQPVPYDDAAAKYQEYRDLAQQFIVPKLQLILGDKAEKYYVQFDAVNVAQKNQMYSLRFGEYGLLDVQAKFFEIPHFFSDHVASTPYDENGSNFSLSSKPTGTGAALHSWLEANDKPFDMSLLEGVADINVRYTPTPSLSFSANMNYQNPTGQQPFGGSFMFGTSPGTFKVNELWVPTQYYTYNFGTGAEYAKNGWLVGFQYQGSFFVDDYSTLTWDNPLNTSGAGGNCVDSTTFTSTSLGGPCQGRAAMYPNNQAHNFIVNGAGQLPFNTHVMGSLEYGFWLQNAPFIPLTSNSKLQQSLSSVGAPNSLGGDVRPFFANLTIDSNPIERLDLKATYSYFDYDNQTPAITFTGVKSLNDVADAQTPFTAYPFSFSEQDVSLEPTYHVTDTIAAHFNMKWQTNHNAGLEVLQQDQLSYGPALDWNPYPWLSFRADYQHAHRDSPGYNNNRTSLVEVLGGTPGAIEELQDLRRFDEATLDVNQTSLYASVQPIEKVTVFSSFSYDDYNYPSTDFGLQHTSSYSPSVGASYDPLPTMHFFGDYSWQAYDWNTRSLDESTLPAPTPPAGKTSVWTAKGRNQGNNIDLGMDIAIPQNRILPRPSHLKIQYTYTVGDNRTHQAGDTAAATPAINYPNTGTEFNELMVQYEYDLRDNVAINVGYYFSNFGEHNFMVDQMANFMPHASANSTFLGNTDMSPYNVNVGFITLKYKF
;
A
#
# COMPACT_ATOMS: atom_id res chain seq x y z
N MET A 1 -31.66 -4.30 7.02
CA MET A 1 -32.58 -4.60 5.87
C MET A 1 -31.69 -5.21 4.80
N ASN A 2 -31.94 -6.48 4.43
CA ASN A 2 -30.97 -7.31 3.69
C ASN A 2 -30.74 -6.76 2.26
N LEU A 3 -29.57 -6.21 1.98
CA LEU A 3 -29.13 -5.64 0.69
C LEU A 3 -29.41 -6.62 -0.49
N LYS A 4 -29.29 -7.94 -0.23
CA LYS A 4 -29.65 -8.98 -1.21
C LYS A 4 -31.12 -8.95 -1.65
N ARG A 5 -32.05 -8.46 -0.82
CA ARG A 5 -33.47 -8.30 -1.21
C ARG A 5 -33.72 -7.02 -2.02
N LEU A 6 -32.92 -5.98 -1.80
CA LEU A 6 -32.95 -4.75 -2.62
C LEU A 6 -32.41 -5.02 -4.03
N LEU A 7 -31.33 -5.81 -4.15
CA LEU A 7 -30.70 -6.19 -5.41
C LEU A 7 -31.59 -7.15 -6.24
N ALA A 8 -32.31 -8.06 -5.60
CA ALA A 8 -33.32 -8.89 -6.29
C ALA A 8 -34.47 -8.02 -6.85
N GLY A 9 -34.81 -6.91 -6.18
CA GLY A 9 -35.78 -5.92 -6.68
C GLY A 9 -35.27 -5.15 -7.90
N CYS A 10 -33.98 -4.78 -7.94
CA CYS A 10 -33.36 -4.11 -9.09
C CYS A 10 -33.26 -5.03 -10.32
N GLY A 11 -32.91 -6.31 -10.11
CA GLY A 11 -32.88 -7.30 -11.19
C GLY A 11 -34.25 -7.54 -11.81
N THR A 12 -35.32 -7.59 -11.02
CA THR A 12 -36.70 -7.70 -11.50
C THR A 12 -37.14 -6.43 -12.21
N MET A 13 -36.69 -5.25 -11.79
CA MET A 13 -37.01 -3.98 -12.44
C MET A 13 -36.31 -3.83 -13.81
N ALA A 14 -35.08 -4.30 -13.96
CA ALA A 14 -34.38 -4.36 -15.25
C ALA A 14 -35.06 -5.34 -16.22
N LEU A 15 -35.53 -6.51 -15.74
CA LEU A 15 -36.28 -7.47 -16.56
C LEU A 15 -37.66 -6.93 -16.96
N VAL A 16 -38.33 -6.18 -16.13
CA VAL A 16 -39.65 -5.55 -16.45
C VAL A 16 -39.47 -4.39 -17.43
N LEU A 17 -38.39 -3.60 -17.34
CA LEU A 17 -38.06 -2.56 -18.30
C LEU A 17 -37.68 -3.13 -19.68
N SER A 18 -37.10 -4.34 -19.75
CA SER A 18 -36.76 -4.99 -21.02
C SER A 18 -37.94 -5.48 -21.83
N MET A 19 -39.14 -5.53 -21.25
CA MET A 19 -40.39 -5.93 -21.95
C MET A 19 -41.13 -4.75 -22.60
N LEU A 20 -40.66 -3.51 -22.47
CA LEU A 20 -41.28 -2.32 -23.00
C LEU A 20 -40.56 -1.78 -24.24
N SER A 21 -41.06 -2.13 -25.42
CA SER A 21 -40.83 -1.56 -26.78
C SER A 21 -39.39 -1.55 -27.36
N PRO A 22 -39.22 -1.95 -28.64
CA PRO A 22 -37.90 -2.15 -29.28
C PRO A 22 -37.31 -0.94 -30.01
N ALA A 23 -37.65 0.30 -29.72
CA ALA A 23 -37.31 1.38 -30.67
C ALA A 23 -36.75 2.69 -30.11
N LEU A 24 -36.46 2.82 -28.81
CA LEU A 24 -35.98 4.11 -28.28
C LEU A 24 -34.71 3.91 -27.44
N ALA A 25 -33.63 4.59 -27.80
CA ALA A 25 -32.42 4.72 -26.99
C ALA A 25 -32.65 5.59 -25.73
N GLN A 26 -33.90 5.97 -25.47
CA GLN A 26 -34.31 6.79 -24.34
C GLN A 26 -35.80 6.52 -24.03
N VAL A 27 -36.09 6.17 -22.78
CA VAL A 27 -37.45 5.90 -22.31
C VAL A 27 -38.04 7.18 -21.74
N ASP A 28 -39.18 7.60 -22.24
CA ASP A 28 -39.92 8.75 -21.71
C ASP A 28 -40.73 8.35 -20.47
N LEU A 29 -40.42 8.94 -19.32
CA LEU A 29 -41.06 8.72 -18.03
C LEU A 29 -41.85 9.97 -17.56
N GLY A 30 -42.44 10.71 -18.50
CA GLY A 30 -43.19 11.92 -18.21
C GLY A 30 -42.28 13.13 -18.00
N GLN A 31 -42.05 13.57 -16.78
CA GLN A 31 -41.11 14.66 -16.48
C GLN A 31 -39.64 14.24 -16.71
N PHE A 32 -39.33 12.96 -16.57
CA PHE A 32 -37.97 12.43 -16.71
C PHE A 32 -37.79 11.66 -18.03
N THR A 33 -36.52 11.55 -18.43
CA THR A 33 -36.07 10.63 -19.46
C THR A 33 -35.10 9.64 -18.85
N ALA A 34 -35.26 8.36 -19.16
CA ALA A 34 -34.36 7.32 -18.76
C ALA A 34 -33.54 6.81 -19.93
N GLN A 35 -32.23 6.68 -19.74
CA GLN A 35 -31.32 6.00 -20.65
C GLN A 35 -30.37 5.12 -19.85
N GLY A 36 -29.94 4.02 -20.42
CA GLY A 36 -29.03 3.14 -19.72
C GLY A 36 -28.58 1.95 -20.51
N SER A 37 -27.84 1.09 -19.85
CA SER A 37 -27.42 -0.19 -20.40
C SER A 37 -27.28 -1.24 -19.31
N VAL A 38 -27.52 -2.49 -19.67
CA VAL A 38 -27.21 -3.64 -18.84
C VAL A 38 -26.39 -4.62 -19.70
N GLU A 39 -25.32 -5.12 -19.14
CA GLU A 39 -24.49 -6.16 -19.70
C GLU A 39 -24.53 -7.38 -18.80
N ALA A 40 -24.90 -8.53 -19.34
CA ALA A 40 -25.00 -9.77 -18.59
C ALA A 40 -24.54 -10.95 -19.47
N GLY A 41 -23.97 -11.96 -18.87
CA GLY A 41 -23.47 -13.10 -19.61
C GLY A 41 -22.87 -14.19 -18.73
N ALA A 42 -21.93 -14.94 -19.28
CA ALA A 42 -21.34 -16.07 -18.59
C ALA A 42 -19.84 -16.19 -18.90
N ILE A 43 -19.13 -16.76 -17.95
CA ILE A 43 -17.82 -17.39 -18.11
C ILE A 43 -18.10 -18.88 -18.27
N PRO A 44 -17.95 -19.47 -19.47
CA PRO A 44 -18.31 -20.88 -19.73
C PRO A 44 -17.55 -21.88 -18.86
N GLN A 45 -16.31 -21.51 -18.51
CA GLN A 45 -15.46 -22.27 -17.62
C GLN A 45 -14.88 -21.31 -16.61
N PRO A 46 -15.48 -21.20 -15.40
CA PRO A 46 -14.98 -20.31 -14.37
C PRO A 46 -13.59 -20.76 -13.90
N VAL A 47 -12.78 -19.81 -13.50
CA VAL A 47 -11.46 -20.07 -12.94
C VAL A 47 -11.64 -20.62 -11.52
N PRO A 48 -11.15 -21.83 -11.20
CA PRO A 48 -11.23 -22.36 -9.85
C PRO A 48 -10.29 -21.59 -8.90
N TYR A 49 -10.64 -21.57 -7.63
CA TYR A 49 -9.74 -21.14 -6.55
C TYR A 49 -8.91 -22.37 -6.14
N ASP A 50 -7.80 -22.61 -6.80
CA ASP A 50 -6.86 -23.68 -6.49
C ASP A 50 -5.42 -23.20 -6.74
N ASP A 51 -4.44 -24.03 -6.42
CA ASP A 51 -3.02 -23.74 -6.59
C ASP A 51 -2.68 -23.18 -7.97
N ALA A 52 -3.38 -23.64 -9.00
CA ALA A 52 -3.10 -23.23 -10.38
C ALA A 52 -3.64 -21.85 -10.73
N ALA A 53 -4.52 -21.25 -9.92
CA ALA A 53 -5.20 -20.02 -10.25
C ALA A 53 -5.39 -19.04 -9.07
N ALA A 54 -5.04 -19.42 -7.84
CA ALA A 54 -5.22 -18.59 -6.65
C ALA A 54 -4.54 -17.24 -6.82
N LYS A 55 -3.29 -17.18 -7.26
CA LYS A 55 -2.54 -15.94 -7.54
C LYS A 55 -3.19 -15.10 -8.64
N TYR A 56 -3.77 -15.71 -9.67
CA TYR A 56 -4.50 -14.99 -10.72
C TYR A 56 -5.74 -14.27 -10.16
N GLN A 57 -6.38 -14.88 -9.18
CA GLN A 57 -7.60 -14.37 -8.56
C GLN A 57 -7.35 -13.51 -7.32
N GLU A 58 -6.09 -13.23 -6.96
CA GLU A 58 -5.73 -12.52 -5.74
C GLU A 58 -6.62 -11.29 -5.44
N TYR A 59 -6.96 -10.50 -6.45
CA TYR A 59 -7.84 -9.33 -6.34
C TYR A 59 -9.08 -9.41 -7.25
N ARG A 60 -9.46 -10.61 -7.68
CA ARG A 60 -10.55 -10.85 -8.65
C ARG A 60 -11.55 -11.86 -8.09
N ASP A 61 -12.77 -11.86 -8.64
CA ASP A 61 -13.78 -12.90 -8.38
C ASP A 61 -14.35 -13.40 -9.72
N LEU A 62 -13.71 -14.40 -10.29
CA LEU A 62 -14.07 -15.02 -11.58
C LEU A 62 -14.58 -16.46 -11.46
N ALA A 63 -14.85 -16.92 -10.25
CA ALA A 63 -15.33 -18.28 -10.03
C ALA A 63 -16.81 -18.51 -10.43
N GLN A 64 -17.58 -17.43 -10.61
CA GLN A 64 -19.00 -17.51 -10.94
C GLN A 64 -19.21 -17.71 -12.44
N GLN A 65 -20.12 -18.64 -12.80
CA GLN A 65 -20.47 -18.89 -14.19
C GLN A 65 -21.30 -17.77 -14.83
N PHE A 66 -22.21 -17.16 -14.06
CA PHE A 66 -23.02 -16.03 -14.50
C PHE A 66 -22.45 -14.72 -13.99
N ILE A 67 -22.32 -13.74 -14.88
CA ILE A 67 -21.76 -12.42 -14.58
C ILE A 67 -22.69 -11.30 -15.05
N VAL A 68 -22.69 -10.20 -14.29
CA VAL A 68 -23.27 -8.90 -14.69
C VAL A 68 -22.15 -7.87 -14.56
N PRO A 69 -21.28 -7.74 -15.59
CA PRO A 69 -20.10 -6.89 -15.49
C PRO A 69 -20.44 -5.41 -15.43
N LYS A 70 -21.57 -4.99 -16.00
CA LYS A 70 -21.95 -3.56 -15.99
C LYS A 70 -23.45 -3.34 -16.03
N LEU A 71 -23.93 -2.40 -15.22
CA LEU A 71 -25.26 -1.82 -15.29
C LEU A 71 -25.14 -0.30 -15.14
N GLN A 72 -25.81 0.46 -16.00
CA GLN A 72 -25.84 1.91 -15.96
C GLN A 72 -27.27 2.41 -16.18
N LEU A 73 -27.69 3.38 -15.38
CA LEU A 73 -28.97 4.07 -15.49
C LEU A 73 -28.78 5.57 -15.30
N ILE A 74 -29.25 6.37 -16.23
CA ILE A 74 -29.26 7.82 -16.15
C ILE A 74 -30.70 8.30 -16.28
N LEU A 75 -31.17 9.04 -15.29
CA LEU A 75 -32.44 9.74 -15.32
C LEU A 75 -32.17 11.24 -15.39
N GLY A 76 -32.60 11.88 -16.46
CA GLY A 76 -32.54 13.32 -16.67
C GLY A 76 -33.94 13.95 -16.59
N ASP A 77 -34.07 15.06 -15.87
CA ASP A 77 -35.25 15.89 -15.92
C ASP A 77 -35.29 16.65 -17.25
N LYS A 78 -36.45 16.65 -17.95
CA LYS A 78 -36.62 17.38 -19.22
C LYS A 78 -36.45 18.90 -19.08
N ALA A 79 -36.61 19.44 -17.88
CA ALA A 79 -36.33 20.83 -17.55
C ALA A 79 -34.86 21.07 -17.14
N GLU A 80 -34.03 20.07 -17.25
CA GLU A 80 -32.59 20.11 -16.86
C GLU A 80 -32.36 20.57 -15.40
N LYS A 81 -33.32 20.33 -14.53
CA LYS A 81 -33.28 20.76 -13.13
C LYS A 81 -32.69 19.67 -12.23
N TYR A 82 -33.08 18.43 -12.44
CA TYR A 82 -32.68 17.28 -11.62
C TYR A 82 -31.96 16.23 -12.43
N TYR A 83 -31.08 15.48 -11.79
CA TYR A 83 -30.42 14.33 -12.39
C TYR A 83 -30.27 13.19 -11.38
N VAL A 84 -30.26 11.95 -11.90
CA VAL A 84 -29.91 10.73 -11.16
C VAL A 84 -29.06 9.89 -12.09
N GLN A 85 -27.92 9.43 -11.60
CA GLN A 85 -27.05 8.49 -12.28
C GLN A 85 -26.77 7.32 -11.34
N PHE A 86 -26.93 6.10 -11.83
CA PHE A 86 -26.59 4.87 -11.13
C PHE A 86 -25.70 4.02 -12.01
N ASP A 87 -24.54 3.62 -11.49
CA ASP A 87 -23.60 2.73 -12.13
C ASP A 87 -23.32 1.55 -11.20
N ALA A 88 -23.28 0.33 -11.75
CA ALA A 88 -22.89 -0.86 -11.04
C ALA A 88 -21.93 -1.67 -11.89
N VAL A 89 -20.89 -2.22 -11.26
CA VAL A 89 -19.84 -3.02 -11.90
C VAL A 89 -19.68 -4.31 -11.11
N ASN A 90 -19.51 -5.45 -11.81
CA ASN A 90 -19.30 -6.77 -11.22
C ASN A 90 -20.39 -7.12 -10.17
N VAL A 91 -21.65 -6.96 -10.55
CA VAL A 91 -22.79 -7.09 -9.63
C VAL A 91 -22.81 -8.45 -8.96
N ALA A 92 -22.89 -8.48 -7.63
CA ALA A 92 -22.90 -9.64 -6.76
C ALA A 92 -21.59 -10.47 -6.75
N GLN A 93 -20.48 -9.94 -7.28
CA GLN A 93 -19.14 -10.50 -7.11
C GLN A 93 -18.43 -9.87 -5.90
N LYS A 94 -17.36 -10.50 -5.40
CA LYS A 94 -16.59 -9.96 -4.27
C LYS A 94 -15.82 -8.66 -4.61
N ASN A 95 -15.67 -8.33 -5.89
CA ASN A 95 -15.09 -7.07 -6.39
C ASN A 95 -16.15 -6.15 -7.01
N GLN A 96 -17.36 -6.15 -6.43
CA GLN A 96 -18.47 -5.31 -6.88
C GLN A 96 -18.28 -3.84 -6.55
N MET A 97 -18.88 -2.98 -7.39
CA MET A 97 -18.93 -1.53 -7.15
C MET A 97 -20.31 -0.99 -7.53
N TYR A 98 -20.82 -0.10 -6.71
CA TYR A 98 -22.05 0.66 -6.94
C TYR A 98 -21.79 2.14 -6.75
N SER A 99 -22.29 2.98 -7.64
CA SER A 99 -22.23 4.44 -7.53
C SER A 99 -23.62 5.02 -7.82
N LEU A 100 -24.08 5.86 -6.94
CA LEU A 100 -25.31 6.65 -7.09
C LEU A 100 -24.95 8.12 -6.98
N ARG A 101 -25.30 8.91 -7.99
CA ARG A 101 -25.18 10.36 -7.95
C ARG A 101 -26.52 10.99 -8.30
N PHE A 102 -26.98 11.93 -7.51
CA PHE A 102 -28.23 12.64 -7.76
C PHE A 102 -28.20 14.05 -7.20
N GLY A 103 -29.02 14.91 -7.76
CA GLY A 103 -29.08 16.28 -7.26
C GLY A 103 -29.93 17.21 -8.10
N GLU A 104 -29.80 18.49 -7.74
CA GLU A 104 -30.33 19.64 -8.47
C GLU A 104 -29.15 20.48 -8.97
N TYR A 105 -29.09 20.73 -10.28
CA TYR A 105 -27.99 21.47 -10.90
C TYR A 105 -27.80 22.84 -10.23
N GLY A 106 -26.57 23.12 -9.82
CA GLY A 106 -26.16 24.37 -9.19
C GLY A 106 -26.55 24.53 -7.71
N LEU A 107 -27.35 23.63 -7.13
CA LEU A 107 -27.82 23.71 -5.75
C LEU A 107 -27.36 22.55 -4.87
N LEU A 108 -27.58 21.32 -5.31
CA LEU A 108 -27.31 20.12 -4.51
C LEU A 108 -26.70 19.01 -5.36
N ASP A 109 -25.60 18.46 -4.92
CA ASP A 109 -24.95 17.26 -5.48
C ASP A 109 -24.73 16.25 -4.37
N VAL A 110 -25.26 15.04 -4.53
CA VAL A 110 -25.09 13.92 -3.60
C VAL A 110 -24.50 12.76 -4.37
N GLN A 111 -23.39 12.25 -3.88
CA GLN A 111 -22.73 11.07 -4.42
C GLN A 111 -22.59 10.02 -3.32
N ALA A 112 -23.04 8.81 -3.57
CA ALA A 112 -22.82 7.64 -2.73
C ALA A 112 -22.13 6.55 -3.55
N LYS A 113 -21.10 5.95 -3.00
CA LYS A 113 -20.38 4.82 -3.59
C LYS A 113 -20.26 3.71 -2.57
N PHE A 114 -20.32 2.48 -3.03
CA PHE A 114 -19.97 1.29 -2.28
C PHE A 114 -19.16 0.37 -3.18
N PHE A 115 -18.04 -0.14 -2.67
CA PHE A 115 -17.27 -1.13 -3.40
C PHE A 115 -16.59 -2.11 -2.43
N GLU A 116 -16.29 -3.28 -2.94
CA GLU A 116 -15.57 -4.32 -2.21
C GLU A 116 -14.27 -4.67 -2.94
N ILE A 117 -13.21 -4.87 -2.16
CA ILE A 117 -11.89 -5.30 -2.65
C ILE A 117 -11.56 -6.63 -1.99
N PRO A 118 -11.61 -7.75 -2.73
CA PRO A 118 -11.14 -9.03 -2.23
C PRO A 118 -9.61 -9.07 -2.28
N HIS A 119 -9.00 -9.71 -1.29
CA HIS A 119 -7.60 -10.10 -1.32
C HIS A 119 -7.50 -11.56 -0.86
N PHE A 120 -7.27 -12.48 -1.79
CA PHE A 120 -7.05 -13.88 -1.49
C PHE A 120 -5.57 -14.13 -1.28
N PHE A 121 -5.18 -14.49 -0.07
CA PHE A 121 -3.81 -14.90 0.25
C PHE A 121 -3.58 -16.37 -0.08
N SER A 122 -4.60 -17.18 0.11
CA SER A 122 -4.62 -18.58 -0.26
C SER A 122 -6.07 -19.08 -0.32
N ASP A 123 -6.34 -20.07 -1.14
CA ASP A 123 -7.64 -20.70 -1.24
C ASP A 123 -7.46 -22.23 -1.27
N HIS A 124 -7.85 -22.91 -0.19
CA HIS A 124 -7.69 -24.34 0.06
C HIS A 124 -6.23 -24.85 0.08
N VAL A 125 -5.25 -23.98 -0.09
CA VAL A 125 -3.82 -24.33 -0.11
C VAL A 125 -3.21 -24.18 1.27
N ALA A 126 -3.63 -23.15 2.04
CA ALA A 126 -3.17 -22.97 3.39
C ALA A 126 -3.69 -24.10 4.30
N SER A 127 -2.84 -24.55 5.20
CA SER A 127 -3.19 -25.57 6.17
C SER A 127 -2.77 -25.18 7.59
N THR A 128 -3.51 -25.67 8.57
CA THR A 128 -3.29 -25.34 9.98
C THR A 128 -3.80 -26.42 10.92
N PRO A 129 -3.11 -26.71 12.02
CA PRO A 129 -3.61 -27.59 13.08
C PRO A 129 -4.55 -26.89 14.08
N TYR A 130 -4.74 -25.56 13.95
CA TYR A 130 -5.52 -24.79 14.91
C TYR A 130 -7.02 -24.79 14.63
N ASP A 131 -7.79 -24.77 15.71
CA ASP A 131 -9.20 -24.43 15.70
C ASP A 131 -9.36 -22.96 16.07
N GLU A 132 -10.03 -22.18 15.21
CA GLU A 132 -10.27 -20.76 15.39
C GLU A 132 -11.52 -20.50 16.23
N ASN A 133 -11.40 -19.64 17.23
CA ASN A 133 -12.51 -19.09 17.99
C ASN A 133 -12.30 -17.57 18.17
N GLY A 134 -12.68 -16.82 17.13
CA GLY A 134 -12.37 -15.41 17.03
C GLY A 134 -10.85 -15.19 16.99
N SER A 135 -10.29 -14.42 17.93
CA SER A 135 -8.85 -14.17 18.02
C SER A 135 -8.08 -15.18 18.88
N ASN A 136 -8.70 -16.32 19.23
CA ASN A 136 -8.06 -17.39 20.00
C ASN A 136 -7.91 -18.65 19.14
N PHE A 137 -6.67 -19.08 18.98
CA PHE A 137 -6.32 -20.28 18.24
C PHE A 137 -5.94 -21.41 19.20
N SER A 138 -6.74 -22.45 19.24
CA SER A 138 -6.56 -23.58 20.15
C SER A 138 -6.24 -24.86 19.37
N LEU A 139 -5.55 -25.78 20.05
CA LEU A 139 -5.27 -27.12 19.51
C LEU A 139 -6.23 -28.13 20.13
N SER A 140 -7.05 -28.78 19.31
CA SER A 140 -7.96 -29.85 19.75
C SER A 140 -7.23 -31.11 20.24
N SER A 141 -6.02 -31.33 19.73
CA SER A 141 -5.09 -32.36 20.21
C SER A 141 -3.68 -31.76 20.30
N LYS A 142 -2.83 -32.31 21.17
CA LYS A 142 -1.46 -31.84 21.33
C LYS A 142 -0.45 -32.87 20.87
N PRO A 143 0.67 -32.47 20.23
CA PRO A 143 1.70 -33.40 19.87
C PRO A 143 2.36 -34.02 21.10
N THR A 144 2.72 -35.29 21.00
CA THR A 144 3.49 -36.00 22.03
C THR A 144 4.86 -36.34 21.45
N GLY A 145 5.83 -35.44 21.61
CA GLY A 145 7.17 -35.67 21.10
C GLY A 145 7.72 -34.54 20.26
N THR A 146 8.86 -34.76 19.62
CA THR A 146 9.62 -33.80 18.81
C THR A 146 10.04 -34.43 17.47
N GLY A 147 10.48 -33.62 16.54
CA GLY A 147 10.99 -34.09 15.25
C GLY A 147 9.94 -34.87 14.45
N ALA A 148 10.21 -36.14 14.13
CA ALA A 148 9.32 -36.96 13.30
C ALA A 148 7.93 -37.19 13.92
N ALA A 149 7.82 -37.28 15.25
CA ALA A 149 6.53 -37.41 15.91
C ALA A 149 5.68 -36.15 15.78
N LEU A 150 6.30 -34.98 15.85
CA LEU A 150 5.63 -33.70 15.61
C LEU A 150 5.16 -33.54 14.16
N HIS A 151 6.02 -33.96 13.21
CA HIS A 151 5.66 -33.95 11.79
C HIS A 151 4.43 -34.85 11.51
N SER A 152 4.44 -36.10 12.03
CA SER A 152 3.31 -37.01 11.87
C SER A 152 2.02 -36.50 12.56
N TRP A 153 2.17 -35.77 13.67
CA TRP A 153 1.02 -35.14 14.32
C TRP A 153 0.44 -34.02 13.45
N LEU A 154 1.28 -33.19 12.82
CA LEU A 154 0.83 -32.15 11.89
C LEU A 154 0.09 -32.77 10.73
N GLU A 155 0.69 -33.73 10.02
CA GLU A 155 0.04 -34.40 8.88
C GLU A 155 -1.34 -34.98 9.24
N ALA A 156 -1.52 -35.39 10.48
CA ALA A 156 -2.78 -35.94 10.99
C ALA A 156 -3.82 -34.89 11.43
N ASN A 157 -3.41 -33.68 11.71
CA ASN A 157 -4.25 -32.63 12.31
C ASN A 157 -4.37 -31.36 11.47
N ASP A 158 -3.55 -31.21 10.42
CA ASP A 158 -3.65 -30.08 9.50
C ASP A 158 -5.00 -30.13 8.76
N LYS A 159 -5.61 -28.97 8.66
CA LYS A 159 -6.88 -28.74 7.97
C LYS A 159 -6.67 -27.64 6.94
N PRO A 160 -7.11 -27.85 5.68
CA PRO A 160 -7.08 -26.78 4.69
C PRO A 160 -8.04 -25.67 5.09
N PHE A 161 -7.69 -24.43 4.80
CA PHE A 161 -8.56 -23.27 5.00
C PHE A 161 -8.29 -22.21 3.94
N ASP A 162 -9.29 -21.32 3.75
CA ASP A 162 -9.21 -20.20 2.85
C ASP A 162 -8.72 -18.97 3.65
N MET A 163 -7.65 -18.34 3.19
CA MET A 163 -7.16 -17.11 3.79
C MET A 163 -7.47 -15.96 2.84
N SER A 164 -8.41 -15.13 3.22
CA SER A 164 -8.81 -14.00 2.41
C SER A 164 -9.29 -12.83 3.26
N LEU A 165 -9.09 -11.64 2.73
CA LEU A 165 -9.63 -10.40 3.26
C LEU A 165 -10.63 -9.83 2.27
N LEU A 166 -11.75 -9.34 2.74
CA LEU A 166 -12.70 -8.56 1.96
C LEU A 166 -12.85 -7.18 2.59
N GLU A 167 -12.38 -6.17 1.90
CA GLU A 167 -12.54 -4.79 2.34
C GLU A 167 -13.79 -4.18 1.72
N GLY A 168 -14.77 -3.84 2.56
CA GLY A 168 -15.95 -3.09 2.17
C GLY A 168 -15.72 -1.59 2.42
N VAL A 169 -15.92 -0.76 1.39
CA VAL A 169 -15.77 0.70 1.45
C VAL A 169 -17.07 1.36 1.03
N ALA A 170 -17.56 2.31 1.84
CA ALA A 170 -18.71 3.15 1.51
C ALA A 170 -18.35 4.62 1.63
N ASP A 171 -18.57 5.38 0.56
CA ASP A 171 -18.38 6.83 0.49
C ASP A 171 -19.67 7.56 0.28
N ILE A 172 -19.90 8.62 1.03
CA ILE A 172 -21.01 9.56 0.82
C ILE A 172 -20.42 10.96 0.78
N ASN A 173 -20.71 11.70 -0.30
CA ASN A 173 -20.32 13.10 -0.45
C ASN A 173 -21.57 13.93 -0.75
N VAL A 174 -21.72 15.03 -0.04
CA VAL A 174 -22.81 15.98 -0.19
C VAL A 174 -22.22 17.37 -0.38
N ARG A 175 -22.65 18.06 -1.43
CA ARG A 175 -22.36 19.48 -1.64
C ARG A 175 -23.66 20.25 -1.81
N TYR A 176 -23.82 21.30 -1.02
CA TYR A 176 -24.97 22.20 -1.05
C TYR A 176 -24.51 23.63 -1.29
N THR A 177 -24.97 24.24 -2.38
CA THR A 177 -24.54 25.57 -2.85
C THR A 177 -25.76 26.51 -2.90
N PRO A 178 -26.22 27.04 -1.75
CA PRO A 178 -27.43 27.88 -1.71
C PRO A 178 -27.28 29.19 -2.47
N THR A 179 -26.08 29.67 -2.64
CA THR A 179 -25.77 30.86 -3.47
C THR A 179 -24.47 30.62 -4.23
N PRO A 180 -24.19 31.34 -5.33
CA PRO A 180 -22.93 31.20 -6.06
C PRO A 180 -21.68 31.50 -5.22
N SER A 181 -21.83 32.16 -4.09
CA SER A 181 -20.72 32.56 -3.21
C SER A 181 -20.56 31.67 -1.97
N LEU A 182 -21.51 30.80 -1.66
CA LEU A 182 -21.50 30.02 -0.43
C LEU A 182 -21.77 28.56 -0.74
N SER A 183 -20.88 27.68 -0.29
CA SER A 183 -21.07 26.25 -0.38
C SER A 183 -20.82 25.56 0.97
N PHE A 184 -21.56 24.49 1.21
CA PHE A 184 -21.37 23.59 2.33
C PHE A 184 -21.03 22.21 1.78
N SER A 185 -20.15 21.51 2.46
CA SER A 185 -19.78 20.12 2.15
C SER A 185 -19.93 19.23 3.37
N ALA A 186 -20.34 18.00 3.14
CA ALA A 186 -20.24 16.92 4.12
C ALA A 186 -19.79 15.65 3.40
N ASN A 187 -18.90 14.91 4.02
CA ASN A 187 -18.46 13.62 3.52
C ASN A 187 -18.41 12.58 4.64
N MET A 188 -18.58 11.33 4.28
CA MET A 188 -18.39 10.18 5.15
C MET A 188 -17.72 9.07 4.32
N ASN A 189 -16.64 8.53 4.84
CA ASN A 189 -16.01 7.31 4.34
C ASN A 189 -16.05 6.26 5.45
N TYR A 190 -16.54 5.10 5.13
CA TYR A 190 -16.58 3.94 6.01
C TYR A 190 -15.78 2.81 5.39
N GLN A 191 -14.88 2.20 6.16
CA GLN A 191 -14.06 1.07 5.74
C GLN A 191 -14.22 -0.06 6.75
N ASN A 192 -14.38 -1.27 6.24
CA ASN A 192 -14.53 -2.46 7.06
C ASN A 192 -13.85 -3.67 6.37
N PRO A 193 -12.55 -3.85 6.55
CA PRO A 193 -11.90 -5.10 6.18
C PRO A 193 -12.31 -6.23 7.13
N THR A 194 -12.71 -7.35 6.54
CA THR A 194 -13.13 -8.55 7.27
C THR A 194 -12.47 -9.78 6.66
N GLY A 195 -12.06 -10.73 7.50
CA GLY A 195 -11.43 -11.97 7.04
C GLY A 195 -10.18 -12.32 7.81
N GLN A 196 -9.17 -12.80 7.10
CA GLN A 196 -7.93 -13.29 7.68
C GLN A 196 -6.75 -12.88 6.80
N GLN A 197 -5.63 -12.55 7.46
CA GLN A 197 -4.38 -12.22 6.77
C GLN A 197 -3.20 -12.97 7.41
N PRO A 198 -2.10 -13.24 6.67
CA PRO A 198 -0.95 -13.97 7.19
C PRO A 198 -0.31 -13.29 8.39
N PHE A 199 0.14 -14.08 9.35
CA PHE A 199 0.84 -13.63 10.55
C PHE A 199 1.92 -14.64 10.98
N GLY A 200 3.10 -14.16 11.35
CA GLY A 200 4.15 -14.96 11.95
C GLY A 200 4.12 -14.86 13.47
N GLY A 201 3.71 -15.92 14.14
CA GLY A 201 3.79 -16.03 15.60
C GLY A 201 5.09 -16.69 16.04
N SER A 202 5.72 -16.20 17.09
CA SER A 202 6.91 -16.83 17.66
C SER A 202 6.74 -17.14 19.14
N PHE A 203 7.45 -18.18 19.59
CA PHE A 203 7.68 -18.47 21.00
C PHE A 203 9.17 -18.24 21.27
N MET A 204 9.52 -17.04 21.73
CA MET A 204 10.92 -16.69 21.95
C MET A 204 11.48 -17.32 23.21
N PHE A 205 12.79 -17.56 23.18
CA PHE A 205 13.53 -18.22 24.26
C PHE A 205 14.76 -17.42 24.59
N GLY A 206 15.01 -17.29 25.88
CA GLY A 206 16.11 -16.52 26.39
C GLY A 206 17.49 -16.95 25.89
N THR A 207 18.41 -16.07 25.99
CA THR A 207 19.88 -16.09 26.09
C THR A 207 20.72 -16.90 25.10
N SER A 208 20.19 -17.77 24.26
CA SER A 208 20.99 -18.45 23.23
C SER A 208 20.54 -18.08 21.83
N PRO A 209 21.36 -17.39 21.03
CA PRO A 209 21.10 -17.23 19.60
C PRO A 209 20.92 -18.59 18.93
N GLY A 210 19.86 -18.76 18.16
CA GLY A 210 19.64 -19.95 17.35
C GLY A 210 18.57 -20.93 17.82
N THR A 211 17.79 -20.63 18.85
CA THR A 211 16.63 -21.45 19.28
C THR A 211 15.33 -20.72 18.97
N PHE A 212 14.93 -20.72 17.71
CA PHE A 212 13.68 -20.13 17.28
C PHE A 212 12.59 -21.19 17.11
N LYS A 213 11.37 -20.86 17.55
CA LYS A 213 10.16 -21.61 17.27
C LYS A 213 9.13 -20.63 16.73
N VAL A 214 8.78 -20.81 15.48
CA VAL A 214 7.92 -19.91 14.73
C VAL A 214 6.75 -20.68 14.16
N ASN A 215 5.56 -20.13 14.26
CA ASN A 215 4.37 -20.62 13.59
C ASN A 215 3.91 -19.60 12.58
N GLU A 216 3.59 -20.04 11.39
CA GLU A 216 2.75 -19.27 10.51
C GLU A 216 1.30 -19.46 10.96
N LEU A 217 0.60 -18.34 11.13
CA LEU A 217 -0.77 -18.23 11.58
C LEU A 217 -1.49 -17.24 10.67
N TRP A 218 -2.73 -16.95 11.02
CA TRP A 218 -3.44 -15.80 10.46
C TRP A 218 -3.94 -14.89 11.56
N VAL A 219 -4.15 -13.62 11.19
CA VAL A 219 -4.81 -12.64 12.06
C VAL A 219 -6.25 -12.53 11.60
N PRO A 220 -7.23 -12.82 12.44
CA PRO A 220 -8.62 -12.47 12.14
C PRO A 220 -8.72 -10.95 12.11
N THR A 221 -9.21 -10.43 11.00
CA THR A 221 -9.34 -9.01 10.75
C THR A 221 -10.80 -8.62 10.78
N GLN A 222 -11.16 -7.74 11.68
CA GLN A 222 -12.50 -7.16 11.76
C GLN A 222 -12.41 -5.81 12.49
N TYR A 223 -12.10 -4.77 11.72
CA TYR A 223 -12.07 -3.42 12.27
C TYR A 223 -12.87 -2.45 11.40
N TYR A 224 -13.15 -1.30 11.95
CA TYR A 224 -13.98 -0.26 11.36
C TYR A 224 -13.25 1.06 11.40
N THR A 225 -13.18 1.74 10.27
CA THR A 225 -12.73 3.12 10.20
C THR A 225 -13.88 4.00 9.72
N TYR A 226 -14.22 5.00 10.52
CA TYR A 226 -15.23 6.00 10.20
C TYR A 226 -14.52 7.34 10.02
N ASN A 227 -14.42 7.81 8.78
CA ASN A 227 -13.92 9.15 8.47
C ASN A 227 -15.12 10.02 8.10
N PHE A 228 -15.21 11.19 8.66
CA PHE A 228 -16.23 12.15 8.27
C PHE A 228 -15.67 13.57 8.25
N GLY A 229 -16.19 14.36 7.35
CA GLY A 229 -15.81 15.74 7.20
C GLY A 229 -17.02 16.63 6.98
N THR A 230 -16.92 17.87 7.42
CA THR A 230 -17.88 18.91 7.10
C THR A 230 -17.15 20.24 6.90
N GLY A 231 -17.65 21.06 5.99
CA GLY A 231 -17.01 22.32 5.68
C GLY A 231 -17.99 23.36 5.13
N ALA A 232 -17.54 24.60 5.19
CA ALA A 232 -18.20 25.73 4.57
C ALA A 232 -17.15 26.58 3.85
N GLU A 233 -17.47 27.01 2.63
CA GLU A 233 -16.62 27.89 1.82
C GLU A 233 -17.41 29.10 1.38
N TYR A 234 -16.78 30.26 1.48
CA TYR A 234 -17.29 31.53 0.97
C TYR A 234 -16.32 32.13 -0.03
N ALA A 235 -16.80 32.30 -1.27
CA ALA A 235 -16.01 32.86 -2.36
C ALA A 235 -16.70 34.09 -2.94
N LYS A 236 -16.01 35.24 -2.95
CA LYS A 236 -16.53 36.48 -3.52
C LYS A 236 -15.40 37.42 -3.95
N ASN A 237 -15.55 38.03 -5.12
CA ASN A 237 -14.66 39.06 -5.65
C ASN A 237 -13.17 38.62 -5.71
N GLY A 238 -12.91 37.37 -6.09
CA GLY A 238 -11.54 36.82 -6.20
C GLY A 238 -10.93 36.37 -4.86
N TRP A 239 -11.70 36.40 -3.76
CA TRP A 239 -11.30 35.87 -2.46
C TRP A 239 -12.12 34.64 -2.08
N LEU A 240 -11.46 33.67 -1.48
CA LEU A 240 -12.07 32.45 -0.92
C LEU A 240 -11.60 32.29 0.52
N VAL A 241 -12.52 31.94 1.40
CA VAL A 241 -12.23 31.50 2.76
C VAL A 241 -13.06 30.27 3.04
N GLY A 242 -12.41 29.22 3.53
CA GLY A 242 -13.01 27.94 3.89
C GLY A 242 -12.69 27.55 5.32
N PHE A 243 -13.60 26.83 5.93
CA PHE A 243 -13.42 26.12 7.19
C PHE A 243 -13.85 24.68 7.00
N GLN A 244 -13.05 23.73 7.49
CA GLN A 244 -13.34 22.30 7.44
C GLN A 244 -13.03 21.66 8.78
N TYR A 245 -13.84 20.70 9.16
CA TYR A 245 -13.58 19.76 10.22
C TYR A 245 -13.50 18.36 9.64
N GLN A 246 -12.49 17.59 10.08
CA GLN A 246 -12.31 16.18 9.72
C GLN A 246 -12.15 15.35 10.98
N GLY A 247 -12.93 14.28 11.10
CA GLY A 247 -12.88 13.32 12.19
C GLY A 247 -12.59 11.92 11.66
N SER A 248 -11.79 11.16 12.37
CA SER A 248 -11.52 9.75 12.10
C SER A 248 -11.64 8.94 13.38
N PHE A 249 -12.34 7.80 13.30
CA PHE A 249 -12.51 6.87 14.40
C PHE A 249 -12.15 5.47 13.91
N PHE A 250 -11.20 4.86 14.60
CA PHE A 250 -10.77 3.49 14.36
C PHE A 250 -11.20 2.61 15.52
N VAL A 251 -11.87 1.49 15.23
CA VAL A 251 -12.34 0.51 16.21
C VAL A 251 -11.98 -0.88 15.73
N ASP A 252 -11.19 -1.62 16.49
CA ASP A 252 -10.88 -3.03 16.27
C ASP A 252 -11.71 -3.90 17.24
N ASP A 253 -12.39 -4.90 16.71
CA ASP A 253 -13.18 -5.84 17.51
C ASP A 253 -12.31 -6.78 18.34
N TYR A 254 -11.04 -6.92 17.96
CA TYR A 254 -10.07 -7.77 18.65
C TYR A 254 -8.99 -6.94 19.32
N SER A 255 -8.79 -7.14 20.64
CA SER A 255 -7.69 -6.48 21.38
C SER A 255 -6.42 -7.32 21.42
N THR A 256 -6.53 -8.64 21.24
CA THR A 256 -5.42 -9.60 21.33
C THR A 256 -5.63 -10.74 20.35
N LEU A 257 -4.52 -11.26 19.84
CA LEU A 257 -4.41 -12.55 19.19
C LEU A 257 -3.72 -13.51 20.14
N THR A 258 -4.27 -14.69 20.40
CA THR A 258 -3.65 -15.73 21.23
C THR A 258 -3.62 -17.06 20.50
N TRP A 259 -2.55 -17.85 20.69
CA TRP A 259 -2.43 -19.16 20.07
C TRP A 259 -1.74 -20.15 21.01
N ASP A 260 -2.24 -21.39 21.03
CA ASP A 260 -1.64 -22.48 21.80
C ASP A 260 -0.25 -22.86 21.22
N ASN A 261 0.67 -23.21 22.13
CA ASN A 261 2.02 -23.64 21.75
C ASN A 261 2.07 -25.17 21.52
N PRO A 262 2.19 -25.64 20.28
CA PRO A 262 2.30 -27.07 19.98
C PRO A 262 3.66 -27.66 20.36
N LEU A 263 4.66 -26.80 20.63
CA LEU A 263 6.05 -27.19 20.83
C LEU A 263 6.40 -27.40 22.31
N ASN A 264 5.55 -26.95 23.26
CA ASN A 264 5.74 -27.22 24.68
C ASN A 264 4.97 -28.47 25.10
N THR A 265 5.68 -29.59 25.21
CA THR A 265 5.16 -30.88 25.66
C THR A 265 5.80 -31.32 26.97
N SER A 266 6.22 -30.37 27.83
CA SER A 266 7.04 -30.63 29.02
C SER A 266 6.28 -31.27 30.18
N GLY A 267 4.94 -31.24 30.18
CA GLY A 267 4.10 -31.83 31.23
C GLY A 267 3.80 -33.31 31.07
N ALA A 268 3.25 -33.91 32.11
CA ALA A 268 2.83 -35.32 32.07
C ALA A 268 1.80 -35.56 30.96
N GLY A 269 2.04 -36.58 30.14
CA GLY A 269 1.17 -36.94 29.03
C GLY A 269 1.27 -35.97 27.82
N GLY A 270 2.36 -35.20 27.74
CA GLY A 270 2.54 -34.23 26.65
C GLY A 270 1.79 -32.90 26.84
N ASN A 271 1.22 -32.67 28.02
CA ASN A 271 0.57 -31.40 28.33
C ASN A 271 1.58 -30.27 28.41
N CYS A 272 1.15 -29.09 28.04
CA CYS A 272 1.94 -27.88 28.21
C CYS A 272 1.98 -27.45 29.67
N VAL A 273 3.17 -27.05 30.17
CA VAL A 273 3.35 -26.47 31.49
C VAL A 273 4.18 -25.20 31.39
N ASP A 274 3.63 -24.13 31.93
CA ASP A 274 4.36 -22.87 32.08
C ASP A 274 5.47 -22.96 33.11
N SER A 275 6.58 -22.30 32.87
CA SER A 275 7.74 -22.23 33.75
C SER A 275 8.19 -20.79 33.95
N THR A 276 8.89 -20.53 35.05
CA THR A 276 9.56 -19.24 35.27
C THR A 276 10.91 -19.16 34.53
N THR A 277 11.44 -20.30 34.10
CA THR A 277 12.72 -20.40 33.37
C THR A 277 12.58 -21.38 32.24
N PHE A 278 12.74 -20.88 31.00
CA PHE A 278 12.90 -21.72 29.82
C PHE A 278 14.38 -21.73 29.44
N THR A 279 15.00 -22.88 29.45
CA THR A 279 16.38 -23.04 28.96
C THR A 279 16.36 -23.43 27.48
N SER A 280 17.49 -23.27 26.79
CA SER A 280 17.64 -23.73 25.39
C SER A 280 17.34 -25.22 25.20
N THR A 281 17.42 -26.00 26.26
CA THR A 281 17.08 -27.44 26.30
C THR A 281 15.66 -27.72 26.77
N SER A 282 14.97 -26.73 27.39
CA SER A 282 13.57 -26.91 27.74
C SER A 282 12.67 -26.71 26.54
N LEU A 283 11.89 -27.70 26.29
CA LEU A 283 11.01 -27.80 25.14
C LEU A 283 9.95 -26.70 25.20
N GLY A 284 10.10 -25.70 24.36
CA GLY A 284 8.96 -25.11 23.82
C GLY A 284 8.46 -23.75 24.27
N GLY A 285 9.00 -23.09 25.28
CA GLY A 285 8.51 -21.77 25.69
C GLY A 285 7.15 -21.78 26.42
N PRO A 286 6.42 -20.65 26.53
CA PRO A 286 5.14 -20.56 27.20
C PRO A 286 4.07 -21.41 26.56
N CYS A 287 2.99 -21.70 27.27
CA CYS A 287 1.88 -22.49 26.77
C CYS A 287 1.06 -21.78 25.70
N GLN A 288 1.12 -20.47 25.69
CA GLN A 288 0.42 -19.64 24.70
C GLN A 288 1.32 -18.50 24.22
N GLY A 289 1.31 -18.23 22.92
CA GLY A 289 1.75 -16.98 22.35
C GLY A 289 0.63 -15.94 22.40
N ARG A 290 1.01 -14.65 22.39
CA ARG A 290 0.06 -13.55 22.33
C ARG A 290 0.67 -12.35 21.63
N ALA A 291 -0.16 -11.69 20.79
CA ALA A 291 0.13 -10.40 20.19
C ALA A 291 -0.97 -9.40 20.56
N ALA A 292 -0.61 -8.13 20.69
CA ALA A 292 -1.58 -7.04 20.74
C ALA A 292 -2.12 -6.79 19.33
N MET A 293 -3.42 -6.53 19.23
CA MET A 293 -4.06 -6.06 18.02
C MET A 293 -4.06 -4.52 17.99
N TYR A 294 -4.56 -3.93 16.90
CA TYR A 294 -4.56 -2.48 16.72
C TYR A 294 -5.40 -1.77 17.79
N PRO A 295 -4.85 -0.79 18.50
CA PRO A 295 -5.61 -0.08 19.53
C PRO A 295 -6.63 0.88 18.93
N ASN A 296 -7.82 0.94 19.53
CA ASN A 296 -8.84 1.93 19.19
C ASN A 296 -8.28 3.34 19.35
N ASN A 297 -8.54 4.21 18.37
CA ASN A 297 -8.06 5.57 18.36
C ASN A 297 -9.02 6.52 17.65
N GLN A 298 -8.80 7.81 17.81
CA GLN A 298 -9.59 8.86 17.16
C GLN A 298 -8.72 10.06 16.81
N ALA A 299 -9.10 10.76 15.73
CA ALA A 299 -8.46 11.99 15.29
C ALA A 299 -9.51 13.06 14.96
N HIS A 300 -9.18 14.30 15.28
CA HIS A 300 -9.99 15.48 15.02
C HIS A 300 -9.11 16.58 14.43
N ASN A 301 -9.33 17.01 13.21
CA ASN A 301 -8.59 18.06 12.54
C ASN A 301 -9.50 19.23 12.19
N PHE A 302 -9.03 20.43 12.42
CA PHE A 302 -9.70 21.69 12.10
C PHE A 302 -8.84 22.45 11.10
N ILE A 303 -9.41 22.75 9.93
CA ILE A 303 -8.68 23.32 8.79
C ILE A 303 -9.33 24.64 8.43
N VAL A 304 -8.50 25.67 8.28
CA VAL A 304 -8.87 26.97 7.70
C VAL A 304 -8.04 27.16 6.45
N ASN A 305 -8.68 27.40 5.33
CA ASN A 305 -8.01 27.69 4.06
C ASN A 305 -8.49 29.02 3.46
N GLY A 306 -7.61 29.66 2.73
CA GLY A 306 -7.91 30.90 2.04
C GLY A 306 -7.14 31.03 0.75
N ALA A 307 -7.73 31.75 -0.21
CA ALA A 307 -7.08 32.13 -1.44
C ALA A 307 -7.53 33.54 -1.85
N GLY A 308 -6.66 34.28 -2.52
CA GLY A 308 -7.00 35.63 -2.96
C GLY A 308 -6.16 36.09 -4.12
N GLN A 309 -6.66 37.12 -4.80
CA GLN A 309 -5.96 37.78 -5.89
C GLN A 309 -5.45 39.12 -5.44
N LEU A 310 -4.15 39.37 -5.63
CA LEU A 310 -3.44 40.59 -5.30
C LEU A 310 -3.05 41.36 -6.57
N PRO A 311 -2.63 42.61 -6.48
CA PRO A 311 -2.03 43.37 -7.60
C PRO A 311 -0.86 42.60 -8.24
N PHE A 312 -0.49 43.02 -9.45
CA PHE A 312 0.61 42.46 -10.25
C PHE A 312 0.37 40.96 -10.67
N ASN A 313 -0.89 40.61 -10.96
CA ASN A 313 -1.27 39.27 -11.34
C ASN A 313 -0.75 38.20 -10.36
N THR A 314 -0.90 38.51 -9.07
CA THR A 314 -0.41 37.66 -7.97
C THR A 314 -1.57 36.95 -7.31
N HIS A 315 -1.44 35.65 -7.14
CA HIS A 315 -2.37 34.79 -6.42
C HIS A 315 -1.71 34.32 -5.13
N VAL A 316 -2.43 34.39 -4.03
CA VAL A 316 -2.00 33.87 -2.74
C VAL A 316 -2.99 32.80 -2.29
N MET A 317 -2.48 31.68 -1.81
CA MET A 317 -3.27 30.63 -1.21
C MET A 317 -2.58 30.06 0.03
N GLY A 318 -3.34 29.67 1.04
CA GLY A 318 -2.78 29.10 2.23
C GLY A 318 -3.79 28.30 3.03
N SER A 319 -3.27 27.45 3.90
CA SER A 319 -4.05 26.66 4.83
C SER A 319 -3.36 26.58 6.19
N LEU A 320 -4.18 26.49 7.23
CA LEU A 320 -3.77 26.19 8.59
C LEU A 320 -4.60 25.01 9.08
N GLU A 321 -3.95 24.02 9.65
CA GLU A 321 -4.59 22.87 10.25
C GLU A 321 -4.07 22.66 11.68
N TYR A 322 -4.98 22.33 12.59
CA TYR A 322 -4.66 21.93 13.94
C TYR A 322 -5.47 20.70 14.34
N GLY A 323 -4.81 19.71 14.91
CA GLY A 323 -5.40 18.40 15.23
C GLY A 323 -5.28 17.98 16.68
N PHE A 324 -6.08 16.97 17.01
CA PHE A 324 -6.01 16.17 18.25
C PHE A 324 -6.13 14.70 17.86
N TRP A 325 -5.06 13.92 18.02
CA TRP A 325 -5.03 12.50 17.75
C TRP A 325 -4.87 11.76 19.08
N LEU A 326 -5.87 10.98 19.43
CA LEU A 326 -6.02 10.43 20.77
C LEU A 326 -6.09 8.90 20.73
N GLN A 327 -5.35 8.25 21.64
CA GLN A 327 -5.39 6.80 21.84
C GLN A 327 -5.39 6.50 23.33
N ASN A 328 -6.40 5.80 23.80
CA ASN A 328 -6.58 5.51 25.22
C ASN A 328 -7.05 4.06 25.46
N ALA A 329 -6.79 3.17 24.51
CA ALA A 329 -7.06 1.76 24.66
C ALA A 329 -6.27 1.17 25.85
N PRO A 330 -6.86 0.27 26.63
CA PRO A 330 -6.18 -0.34 27.77
C PRO A 330 -5.02 -1.23 27.31
N PHE A 331 -3.93 -1.24 28.07
CA PHE A 331 -2.87 -2.21 27.86
C PHE A 331 -3.36 -3.63 28.09
N ILE A 332 -2.88 -4.57 27.27
CA ILE A 332 -3.07 -5.99 27.51
C ILE A 332 -2.13 -6.48 28.65
N PRO A 333 -2.41 -7.62 29.28
CA PRO A 333 -1.50 -8.18 30.27
C PRO A 333 -0.09 -8.40 29.70
N LEU A 334 0.94 -8.17 30.50
CA LEU A 334 2.35 -8.19 30.09
C LEU A 334 2.83 -9.53 29.51
N THR A 335 2.26 -10.65 29.94
CA THR A 335 2.63 -11.99 29.46
C THR A 335 1.45 -12.93 29.44
N SER A 336 1.46 -13.92 28.56
CA SER A 336 0.56 -15.07 28.57
C SER A 336 1.01 -16.18 29.52
N ASN A 337 2.27 -16.17 29.99
CA ASN A 337 2.84 -17.17 30.88
C ASN A 337 2.22 -17.07 32.28
N SER A 338 1.46 -18.09 32.71
CA SER A 338 0.71 -18.10 33.96
C SER A 338 1.61 -18.05 35.22
N LYS A 339 2.91 -18.35 35.09
CA LYS A 339 3.89 -18.31 36.19
C LYS A 339 4.58 -16.96 36.36
N LEU A 340 4.49 -16.08 35.37
CA LEU A 340 5.16 -14.78 35.30
C LEU A 340 4.19 -13.59 35.38
N GLN A 341 2.92 -13.84 35.63
CA GLN A 341 1.91 -12.79 35.67
C GLN A 341 2.25 -11.68 36.67
N GLN A 342 2.24 -10.46 36.17
CA GLN A 342 2.42 -9.23 36.95
C GLN A 342 1.29 -8.26 36.62
N SER A 343 0.84 -7.49 37.60
CA SER A 343 -0.10 -6.39 37.33
C SER A 343 0.64 -5.19 36.73
N LEU A 344 -0.02 -4.40 35.93
CA LEU A 344 0.53 -3.16 35.33
C LEU A 344 1.05 -2.22 36.45
N SER A 345 0.30 -2.08 37.55
CA SER A 345 0.70 -1.27 38.70
C SER A 345 1.96 -1.77 39.39
N SER A 346 2.23 -3.07 39.38
CA SER A 346 3.43 -3.63 39.99
C SER A 346 4.72 -3.33 39.24
N VAL A 347 4.59 -2.94 37.96
CA VAL A 347 5.70 -2.53 37.08
C VAL A 347 5.69 -1.05 36.80
N GLY A 348 4.91 -0.25 37.52
CA GLY A 348 4.85 1.21 37.33
C GLY A 348 4.06 1.67 36.12
N ALA A 349 3.39 0.77 35.41
CA ALA A 349 2.65 1.13 34.21
C ALA A 349 1.23 1.61 34.52
N PRO A 350 0.71 2.63 33.80
CA PRO A 350 -0.70 3.00 33.84
C PRO A 350 -1.58 1.97 33.11
N ASN A 351 -2.91 2.14 33.18
CA ASN A 351 -3.84 1.24 32.51
C ASN A 351 -3.85 1.36 30.98
N SER A 352 -3.46 2.52 30.46
CA SER A 352 -3.38 2.81 29.03
C SER A 352 -2.19 3.71 28.74
N LEU A 353 -1.80 3.83 27.47
CA LEU A 353 -0.75 4.75 27.00
C LEU A 353 -1.14 6.22 27.24
N GLY A 354 -2.43 6.57 27.12
CA GLY A 354 -2.88 7.96 27.16
C GLY A 354 -2.32 8.78 26.00
N GLY A 355 -2.30 8.20 24.81
CA GLY A 355 -1.75 8.83 23.61
C GLY A 355 -2.45 10.13 23.26
N ASP A 356 -1.69 11.22 23.13
CA ASP A 356 -2.14 12.58 22.77
C ASP A 356 -1.11 13.20 21.84
N VAL A 357 -1.47 13.34 20.55
CA VAL A 357 -0.64 14.03 19.55
C VAL A 357 -1.41 15.24 19.04
N ARG A 358 -0.73 16.38 18.93
CA ARG A 358 -1.30 17.66 18.50
C ARG A 358 -0.60 18.15 17.24
N PRO A 359 -0.94 17.60 16.08
CA PRO A 359 -0.33 18.03 14.83
C PRO A 359 -0.75 19.46 14.49
N PHE A 360 0.20 20.24 13.99
CA PHE A 360 -0.03 21.55 13.40
C PHE A 360 0.57 21.59 12.00
N PHE A 361 -0.20 22.07 11.03
CA PHE A 361 0.27 22.26 9.66
C PHE A 361 -0.07 23.67 9.19
N ALA A 362 0.88 24.31 8.52
CA ALA A 362 0.69 25.60 7.85
C ALA A 362 1.33 25.56 6.47
N ASN A 363 0.60 26.06 5.47
CA ASN A 363 1.08 26.18 4.10
C ASN A 363 0.72 27.57 3.54
N LEU A 364 1.64 28.18 2.80
CA LEU A 364 1.44 29.42 2.05
C LEU A 364 2.11 29.30 0.69
N THR A 365 1.33 29.49 -0.38
CA THR A 365 1.84 29.56 -1.75
C THR A 365 1.50 30.91 -2.35
N ILE A 366 2.46 31.48 -3.05
CA ILE A 366 2.35 32.75 -3.78
C ILE A 366 2.79 32.48 -5.22
N ASP A 367 1.87 32.69 -6.16
CA ASP A 367 2.13 32.66 -7.60
C ASP A 367 2.01 34.07 -8.15
N SER A 368 2.99 34.55 -8.90
CA SER A 368 3.02 35.92 -9.40
C SER A 368 3.64 36.03 -10.79
N ASN A 369 3.03 36.85 -11.63
CA ASN A 369 3.60 37.28 -12.92
C ASN A 369 3.95 38.77 -12.83
N PRO A 370 5.03 39.16 -12.10
CA PRO A 370 5.35 40.57 -11.80
C PRO A 370 5.76 41.38 -13.03
N ILE A 371 6.32 40.70 -14.02
CA ILE A 371 6.66 41.25 -15.34
C ILE A 371 6.34 40.25 -16.42
N GLU A 372 6.14 40.74 -17.65
CA GLU A 372 5.96 39.89 -18.82
C GLU A 372 7.10 38.89 -18.96
N ARG A 373 6.76 37.60 -19.21
CA ARG A 373 7.70 36.47 -19.35
C ARG A 373 8.33 35.94 -18.06
N LEU A 374 7.99 36.43 -16.87
CA LEU A 374 8.50 35.89 -15.63
C LEU A 374 7.35 35.42 -14.73
N ASP A 375 7.30 34.14 -14.48
CA ASP A 375 6.45 33.51 -13.49
C ASP A 375 7.28 33.17 -12.25
N LEU A 376 6.79 33.52 -11.08
CA LEU A 376 7.42 33.23 -9.79
C LEU A 376 6.44 32.46 -8.93
N LYS A 377 6.85 31.28 -8.48
CA LYS A 377 6.10 30.53 -7.45
C LYS A 377 6.98 30.38 -6.22
N ALA A 378 6.46 30.78 -5.07
CA ALA A 378 7.09 30.59 -3.77
C ALA A 378 6.15 29.84 -2.86
N THR A 379 6.66 28.82 -2.17
CA THR A 379 5.89 28.04 -1.20
C THR A 379 6.64 27.95 0.12
N TYR A 380 5.91 28.12 1.21
CA TYR A 380 6.34 27.82 2.57
C TYR A 380 5.42 26.78 3.15
N SER A 381 5.97 25.76 3.78
CA SER A 381 5.21 24.79 4.59
C SER A 381 5.90 24.54 5.92
N TYR A 382 5.09 24.31 6.94
CA TYR A 382 5.51 23.93 8.27
C TYR A 382 4.61 22.82 8.77
N PHE A 383 5.21 21.75 9.26
CA PHE A 383 4.52 20.66 9.94
C PHE A 383 5.16 20.41 11.30
N ASP A 384 4.34 20.25 12.32
CA ASP A 384 4.75 19.93 13.68
C ASP A 384 3.95 18.74 14.20
N TYR A 385 4.64 17.65 14.48
CA TYR A 385 4.11 16.46 15.13
C TYR A 385 4.44 16.54 16.62
N ASP A 386 3.65 17.31 17.36
CA ASP A 386 3.83 17.53 18.80
C ASP A 386 3.17 16.38 19.58
N ASN A 387 3.97 15.41 20.03
CA ASN A 387 3.52 14.25 20.77
C ASN A 387 3.56 14.50 22.27
N GLN A 388 2.40 14.82 22.85
CA GLN A 388 2.18 15.10 24.27
C GLN A 388 1.97 13.84 25.11
N THR A 389 2.08 12.65 24.50
CA THR A 389 1.95 11.37 25.22
C THR A 389 2.96 11.29 26.36
N PRO A 390 2.55 10.91 27.58
CA PRO A 390 3.49 10.81 28.69
C PRO A 390 4.51 9.69 28.48
N ALA A 391 5.76 9.96 28.82
CA ALA A 391 6.76 8.90 28.92
C ALA A 391 6.40 7.93 30.06
N ILE A 392 6.48 6.63 29.80
CA ILE A 392 6.15 5.59 30.78
C ILE A 392 7.41 4.82 31.14
N THR A 393 7.77 4.79 32.43
CA THR A 393 8.87 3.98 32.92
C THR A 393 8.35 2.67 33.52
N PHE A 394 8.77 1.57 32.91
CA PHE A 394 8.48 0.22 33.39
C PHE A 394 9.58 -0.24 34.36
N THR A 395 9.19 -0.68 35.55
CA THR A 395 10.12 -1.11 36.57
C THR A 395 9.85 -2.56 37.00
N GLY A 396 10.91 -3.37 37.11
CA GLY A 396 10.78 -4.73 37.58
C GLY A 396 9.97 -5.70 36.73
N VAL A 397 9.88 -5.46 35.41
CA VAL A 397 9.29 -6.41 34.46
C VAL A 397 10.10 -7.70 34.49
N LYS A 398 9.45 -8.83 34.79
CA LYS A 398 10.08 -10.15 34.92
C LYS A 398 9.98 -10.97 33.63
N SER A 399 9.26 -10.49 32.64
CA SER A 399 9.01 -11.21 31.41
C SER A 399 9.25 -10.30 30.22
N LEU A 400 10.38 -10.46 29.61
CA LEU A 400 10.61 -10.10 28.23
C LEU A 400 10.55 -11.40 27.43
N ASN A 401 9.77 -11.45 26.34
CA ASN A 401 9.62 -12.68 25.57
C ASN A 401 9.13 -13.91 26.36
N ASP A 402 8.29 -13.70 27.37
CA ASP A 402 7.70 -14.74 28.24
C ASP A 402 8.72 -15.60 29.02
N VAL A 403 9.92 -15.09 29.23
CA VAL A 403 10.99 -15.69 30.04
C VAL A 403 11.20 -14.87 31.33
N ALA A 404 11.53 -15.51 32.44
CA ALA A 404 11.92 -14.80 33.63
C ALA A 404 13.28 -14.13 33.42
N ASP A 405 13.24 -12.87 33.12
CA ASP A 405 14.42 -12.02 33.02
C ASP A 405 14.33 -10.87 34.02
N ALA A 406 15.43 -10.57 34.69
CA ALA A 406 15.52 -9.44 35.61
C ALA A 406 15.81 -8.18 34.79
N GLN A 407 14.76 -7.56 34.30
CA GLN A 407 14.91 -6.36 33.50
C GLN A 407 15.29 -5.15 34.36
N THR A 408 16.26 -4.38 33.89
CA THR A 408 16.48 -3.02 34.38
C THR A 408 15.26 -2.16 34.04
N PRO A 409 14.95 -1.10 34.80
CA PRO A 409 13.90 -0.17 34.42
C PRO A 409 14.16 0.40 33.00
N PHE A 410 13.13 0.45 32.19
CA PHE A 410 13.20 1.08 30.88
C PHE A 410 12.06 2.08 30.67
N THR A 411 12.29 3.11 29.87
CA THR A 411 11.31 4.16 29.61
C THR A 411 10.95 4.20 28.12
N ALA A 412 9.65 4.13 27.84
CA ALA A 412 9.10 4.40 26.50
C ALA A 412 8.91 5.91 26.34
N TYR A 413 9.66 6.52 25.44
CA TYR A 413 9.60 7.96 25.15
C TYR A 413 8.68 8.24 23.97
N PRO A 414 7.84 9.29 24.06
CA PRO A 414 7.11 9.80 22.90
C PRO A 414 8.08 10.41 21.90
N PHE A 415 7.77 10.22 20.62
CA PHE A 415 8.54 10.77 19.51
C PHE A 415 7.83 12.03 18.99
N SER A 416 8.57 13.11 18.78
CA SER A 416 8.08 14.35 18.17
C SER A 416 9.04 14.82 17.10
N PHE A 417 8.53 15.48 16.07
CA PHE A 417 9.34 16.09 15.02
C PHE A 417 8.65 17.28 14.39
N SER A 418 9.44 18.17 13.79
CA SER A 418 8.91 19.25 12.95
C SER A 418 9.70 19.37 11.66
N GLU A 419 9.03 19.81 10.61
CA GLU A 419 9.57 20.00 9.27
C GLU A 419 9.21 21.40 8.77
N GLN A 420 10.17 22.09 8.17
CA GLN A 420 9.96 23.35 7.47
C GLN A 420 10.52 23.26 6.06
N ASP A 421 9.73 23.71 5.10
CA ASP A 421 10.10 23.77 3.70
C ASP A 421 9.92 25.18 3.15
N VAL A 422 10.90 25.65 2.41
CA VAL A 422 10.82 26.87 1.60
C VAL A 422 11.20 26.54 0.18
N SER A 423 10.32 26.75 -0.78
CA SER A 423 10.65 26.59 -2.20
C SER A 423 10.49 27.89 -2.99
N LEU A 424 11.31 28.07 -4.01
CA LEU A 424 11.25 29.14 -4.99
C LEU A 424 11.45 28.54 -6.40
N GLU A 425 10.49 28.80 -7.27
CA GLU A 425 10.44 28.26 -8.62
C GLU A 425 10.20 29.37 -9.65
N PRO A 426 11.24 30.15 -10.04
CA PRO A 426 11.15 31.09 -11.16
C PRO A 426 11.11 30.36 -12.50
N THR A 427 10.23 30.80 -13.38
CA THR A 427 10.14 30.39 -14.78
C THR A 427 10.30 31.60 -15.66
N TYR A 428 11.29 31.60 -16.54
CA TYR A 428 11.51 32.68 -17.50
C TYR A 428 11.25 32.21 -18.94
N HIS A 429 10.28 32.80 -19.60
CA HIS A 429 9.95 32.55 -20.99
C HIS A 429 10.93 33.30 -21.91
N VAL A 430 12.06 32.63 -22.24
CA VAL A 430 13.14 33.19 -23.06
C VAL A 430 12.62 33.59 -24.43
N THR A 431 11.80 32.69 -25.01
CA THR A 431 11.03 32.90 -26.23
C THR A 431 9.65 32.27 -26.07
N ASP A 432 8.77 32.43 -27.05
CA ASP A 432 7.46 31.74 -27.05
C ASP A 432 7.58 30.20 -27.14
N THR A 433 8.77 29.69 -27.48
CA THR A 433 9.06 28.25 -27.62
C THR A 433 10.05 27.72 -26.60
N ILE A 434 10.65 28.57 -25.78
CA ILE A 434 11.65 28.18 -24.77
C ILE A 434 11.28 28.79 -23.42
N ALA A 435 11.08 27.94 -22.42
CA ALA A 435 10.96 28.33 -21.03
C ALA A 435 12.11 27.71 -20.22
N ALA A 436 12.79 28.54 -19.42
CA ALA A 436 13.82 28.13 -18.49
C ALA A 436 13.29 28.20 -17.06
N HIS A 437 13.44 27.13 -16.32
CA HIS A 437 13.04 27.02 -14.93
C HIS A 437 14.27 26.87 -14.04
N PHE A 438 14.16 27.34 -12.83
CA PHE A 438 15.13 27.05 -11.79
C PHE A 438 14.38 26.70 -10.50
N ASN A 439 14.55 25.48 -10.02
CA ASN A 439 13.92 25.03 -8.79
C ASN A 439 14.92 25.14 -7.65
N MET A 440 14.48 25.68 -6.51
CA MET A 440 15.25 25.73 -5.27
C MET A 440 14.34 25.37 -4.11
N LYS A 441 14.77 24.44 -3.27
CA LYS A 441 14.07 24.05 -2.05
C LYS A 441 15.06 23.92 -0.89
N TRP A 442 14.78 24.59 0.19
CA TRP A 442 15.42 24.36 1.48
C TRP A 442 14.44 23.69 2.42
N GLN A 443 14.89 22.62 3.07
CA GLN A 443 14.12 21.82 4.02
C GLN A 443 14.93 21.64 5.29
N THR A 444 14.30 21.80 6.46
CA THR A 444 14.91 21.48 7.75
C THR A 444 13.96 20.62 8.57
N ASN A 445 14.52 19.54 9.14
CA ASN A 445 13.82 18.61 10.02
C ASN A 445 14.44 18.64 11.40
N HIS A 446 13.60 18.77 12.43
CA HIS A 446 14.00 18.67 13.82
C HIS A 446 13.35 17.43 14.43
N ASN A 447 14.16 16.51 14.95
CA ASN A 447 13.71 15.24 15.50
C ASN A 447 14.06 15.14 16.98
N ALA A 448 13.07 14.87 17.82
CA ALA A 448 13.32 14.59 19.22
C ALA A 448 13.44 13.07 19.43
N GLY A 449 14.61 12.61 19.91
CA GLY A 449 14.83 11.23 20.27
C GLY A 449 15.47 10.33 19.20
N LEU A 450 15.78 10.87 18.00
CA LEU A 450 16.51 10.14 16.96
C LEU A 450 18.05 10.38 17.07
N GLU A 451 18.83 9.62 16.29
CA GLU A 451 20.28 9.71 16.25
C GLU A 451 20.76 11.09 15.77
N VAL A 452 19.98 11.74 14.89
CA VAL A 452 20.19 13.09 14.39
C VAL A 452 19.05 13.99 14.84
N LEU A 453 19.38 15.08 15.58
CA LEU A 453 18.37 16.02 16.06
C LEU A 453 17.92 17.03 15.00
N GLN A 454 18.79 17.33 14.05
CA GLN A 454 18.49 18.29 12.98
C GLN A 454 19.13 17.83 11.69
N GLN A 455 18.37 17.94 10.62
CA GLN A 455 18.82 17.72 9.25
C GLN A 455 18.43 18.93 8.40
N ASP A 456 19.37 19.42 7.61
CA ASP A 456 19.16 20.51 6.67
C ASP A 456 19.44 20.02 5.26
N GLN A 457 18.50 20.19 4.34
CA GLN A 457 18.65 19.82 2.94
C GLN A 457 18.43 21.02 2.03
N LEU A 458 19.38 21.27 1.15
CA LEU A 458 19.25 22.23 0.06
C LEU A 458 19.22 21.47 -1.27
N SER A 459 18.11 21.66 -2.00
CA SER A 459 17.92 21.10 -3.35
C SER A 459 17.83 22.25 -4.35
N TYR A 460 18.50 22.14 -5.49
CA TYR A 460 18.41 23.14 -6.56
C TYR A 460 18.75 22.54 -7.91
N GLY A 461 18.17 23.13 -8.96
CA GLY A 461 18.48 22.69 -10.32
C GLY A 461 17.73 23.43 -11.41
N PRO A 462 18.31 23.52 -12.61
CA PRO A 462 17.65 24.07 -13.79
C PRO A 462 16.77 23.04 -14.49
N ALA A 463 15.69 23.53 -15.13
CA ALA A 463 14.95 22.77 -16.12
C ALA A 463 14.69 23.63 -17.37
N LEU A 464 14.53 22.99 -18.50
CA LEU A 464 14.32 23.63 -19.80
C LEU A 464 13.15 22.94 -20.53
N ASP A 465 12.15 23.72 -20.91
CA ASP A 465 11.12 23.33 -21.86
C ASP A 465 11.43 23.95 -23.23
N TRP A 466 11.46 23.15 -24.26
CA TRP A 466 11.72 23.56 -25.63
C TRP A 466 10.70 22.96 -26.60
N ASN A 467 9.85 23.83 -27.15
CA ASN A 467 8.78 23.49 -28.08
C ASN A 467 8.98 24.21 -29.42
N PRO A 468 10.04 23.87 -30.22
CA PRO A 468 10.41 24.63 -31.41
C PRO A 468 9.32 24.58 -32.47
N TYR A 469 8.53 23.51 -32.50
CA TYR A 469 7.45 23.30 -33.48
C TYR A 469 6.25 22.67 -32.78
N PRO A 470 5.02 22.83 -33.27
CA PRO A 470 3.83 22.20 -32.69
C PRO A 470 3.88 20.66 -32.63
N TRP A 471 4.75 20.04 -33.43
CA TRP A 471 4.93 18.58 -33.48
C TRP A 471 6.15 18.07 -32.69
N LEU A 472 6.91 18.97 -32.01
CA LEU A 472 8.11 18.60 -31.26
C LEU A 472 8.11 19.31 -29.89
N SER A 473 8.10 18.53 -28.81
CA SER A 473 8.26 18.97 -27.43
C SER A 473 9.44 18.25 -26.79
N PHE A 474 10.25 18.98 -26.08
CA PHE A 474 11.40 18.47 -25.31
C PHE A 474 11.46 19.13 -23.95
N ARG A 475 11.69 18.33 -22.89
CA ARG A 475 11.98 18.79 -21.56
C ARG A 475 13.23 18.14 -21.02
N ALA A 476 14.11 18.93 -20.38
CA ALA A 476 15.25 18.46 -19.63
C ALA A 476 15.20 19.06 -18.22
N ASP A 477 15.44 18.27 -17.24
CA ASP A 477 15.44 18.66 -15.83
C ASP A 477 16.67 18.05 -15.15
N TYR A 478 17.36 18.85 -14.34
CA TYR A 478 18.45 18.41 -13.48
C TYR A 478 18.23 18.97 -12.09
N GLN A 479 18.41 18.16 -11.07
CA GLN A 479 18.35 18.58 -9.67
C GLN A 479 19.53 17.99 -8.90
N HIS A 480 20.16 18.83 -8.12
CA HIS A 480 21.14 18.44 -7.11
C HIS A 480 20.56 18.73 -5.72
N ALA A 481 20.75 17.81 -4.78
CA ALA A 481 20.40 18.03 -3.38
C ALA A 481 21.56 17.60 -2.48
N HIS A 482 21.78 18.36 -1.42
CA HIS A 482 22.69 18.03 -0.35
C HIS A 482 21.95 18.09 0.98
N ARG A 483 21.96 16.98 1.72
CA ARG A 483 21.45 16.87 3.09
C ARG A 483 22.60 16.77 4.06
N ASP A 484 22.70 17.73 4.96
CA ASP A 484 23.63 17.71 6.08
C ASP A 484 22.94 17.16 7.33
N SER A 485 23.60 16.29 8.05
CA SER A 485 23.10 15.60 9.24
C SER A 485 24.16 15.65 10.35
N PRO A 486 24.38 16.83 10.95
CA PRO A 486 25.43 17.02 11.94
C PRO A 486 25.11 16.29 13.26
N GLY A 487 26.16 15.85 13.94
CA GLY A 487 26.06 15.34 15.31
C GLY A 487 25.34 14.00 15.43
N TYR A 488 25.50 13.13 14.45
CA TYR A 488 24.99 11.77 14.52
C TYR A 488 25.49 11.04 15.78
N ASN A 489 24.56 10.50 16.58
CA ASN A 489 24.87 9.86 17.85
C ASN A 489 24.16 8.50 17.97
N ASN A 490 24.87 7.43 17.68
CA ASN A 490 24.39 6.05 17.74
C ASN A 490 23.85 5.62 19.14
N ASN A 491 24.17 6.35 20.19
CA ASN A 491 23.73 6.00 21.56
C ASN A 491 22.49 6.77 22.00
N ARG A 492 21.88 7.59 21.15
CA ARG A 492 20.76 8.43 21.56
C ARG A 492 19.47 7.65 21.72
N THR A 493 19.20 6.71 20.84
CA THR A 493 18.14 5.72 21.03
C THR A 493 18.69 4.63 21.94
N SER A 494 18.36 4.69 23.21
CA SER A 494 18.79 3.68 24.19
C SER A 494 17.99 2.37 24.07
N LEU A 495 17.99 1.74 22.89
CA LEU A 495 17.55 0.34 22.71
C LEU A 495 18.28 -0.60 23.65
N VAL A 496 19.53 -0.27 23.99
CA VAL A 496 20.37 -0.95 24.97
C VAL A 496 19.70 -1.08 26.31
N GLU A 497 19.05 -0.02 26.83
CA GLU A 497 18.33 -0.07 28.11
C GLU A 497 17.07 -0.93 28.01
N VAL A 498 16.41 -0.96 26.84
CA VAL A 498 15.19 -1.74 26.61
C VAL A 498 15.48 -3.24 26.56
N LEU A 499 16.63 -3.64 26.04
CA LEU A 499 17.01 -5.06 25.92
C LEU A 499 17.73 -5.60 27.17
N GLY A 500 17.85 -4.83 28.24
CA GLY A 500 18.49 -5.27 29.50
C GLY A 500 20.02 -5.30 29.44
N GLY A 501 20.62 -4.60 28.49
CA GLY A 501 22.06 -4.41 28.42
C GLY A 501 22.62 -3.55 29.55
N THR A 502 23.92 -3.46 29.67
CA THR A 502 24.60 -2.58 30.65
C THR A 502 24.37 -1.13 30.23
N PRO A 503 23.82 -0.25 31.10
CA PRO A 503 23.68 1.16 30.79
C PRO A 503 25.00 1.75 30.28
N GLY A 504 24.96 2.39 29.09
CA GLY A 504 26.13 2.94 28.43
C GLY A 504 26.95 1.94 27.60
N ALA A 505 26.52 0.68 27.46
CA ALA A 505 27.09 -0.20 26.45
C ALA A 505 26.61 0.24 25.06
N ILE A 506 27.53 0.29 24.11
CA ILE A 506 27.20 0.58 22.71
C ILE A 506 26.78 -0.74 22.05
N GLU A 507 25.51 -0.90 21.76
CA GLU A 507 24.98 -2.08 21.06
C GLU A 507 24.82 -1.86 19.57
N GLU A 508 24.77 -0.62 19.10
CA GLU A 508 24.83 -0.31 17.68
C GLU A 508 26.29 -0.30 17.20
N LEU A 509 26.48 -0.77 15.97
CA LEU A 509 27.78 -0.68 15.30
C LEU A 509 28.18 0.79 15.19
N GLN A 510 29.35 1.15 15.77
CA GLN A 510 29.90 2.48 15.59
C GLN A 510 30.08 2.76 14.10
N ASP A 511 29.76 3.99 13.64
CA ASP A 511 29.79 4.41 12.24
C ASP A 511 28.76 3.74 11.32
N LEU A 512 27.82 2.94 11.88
CA LEU A 512 26.58 2.62 11.19
C LEU A 512 25.75 3.91 11.05
N ARG A 513 25.27 4.16 9.85
CA ARG A 513 24.37 5.29 9.58
C ARG A 513 23.10 4.77 8.93
N ARG A 514 21.97 5.22 9.43
CA ARG A 514 20.67 4.98 8.80
C ARG A 514 20.56 5.86 7.56
N PHE A 515 20.09 5.33 6.47
CA PHE A 515 20.05 6.05 5.19
C PHE A 515 19.12 7.27 5.21
N ASP A 516 18.06 7.25 6.04
CA ASP A 516 17.12 8.35 6.27
C ASP A 516 17.70 9.47 7.12
N GLU A 517 18.73 9.19 7.93
CA GLU A 517 19.37 10.14 8.82
C GLU A 517 20.80 10.53 8.38
N ALA A 518 21.40 9.82 7.47
CA ALA A 518 22.78 10.07 7.02
C ALA A 518 22.88 11.33 6.16
N THR A 519 24.08 11.94 6.13
CA THR A 519 24.43 12.92 5.12
C THR A 519 24.29 12.33 3.74
N LEU A 520 23.70 13.07 2.80
CA LEU A 520 23.29 12.56 1.49
C LEU A 520 23.54 13.58 0.39
N ASP A 521 24.17 13.14 -0.69
CA ASP A 521 24.25 13.85 -1.97
C ASP A 521 23.36 13.17 -3.00
N VAL A 522 22.50 13.93 -3.67
CA VAL A 522 21.59 13.44 -4.69
C VAL A 522 21.83 14.18 -6.00
N ASN A 523 21.86 13.44 -7.12
CA ASN A 523 21.80 13.99 -8.45
C ASN A 523 20.69 13.30 -9.21
N GLN A 524 19.76 14.08 -9.76
CA GLN A 524 18.62 13.56 -10.53
C GLN A 524 18.61 14.24 -11.90
N THR A 525 18.38 13.45 -12.93
CA THR A 525 18.25 13.94 -14.30
C THR A 525 17.02 13.32 -14.95
N SER A 526 16.17 14.13 -15.54
CA SER A 526 15.02 13.67 -16.33
C SER A 526 15.04 14.30 -17.70
N LEU A 527 14.80 13.48 -18.72
CA LEU A 527 14.64 13.91 -20.10
C LEU A 527 13.31 13.39 -20.63
N TYR A 528 12.60 14.21 -21.34
CA TYR A 528 11.36 13.84 -22.00
C TYR A 528 11.33 14.42 -23.41
N ALA A 529 10.89 13.64 -24.38
CA ALA A 529 10.65 14.09 -25.75
C ALA A 529 9.35 13.51 -26.28
N SER A 530 8.58 14.35 -26.97
CA SER A 530 7.40 13.95 -27.74
C SER A 530 7.50 14.50 -29.15
N VAL A 531 7.35 13.63 -30.13
CA VAL A 531 7.52 13.97 -31.53
C VAL A 531 6.32 13.44 -32.32
N GLN A 532 5.70 14.29 -33.09
CA GLN A 532 4.63 13.94 -34.03
C GLN A 532 5.12 14.13 -35.48
N PRO A 533 5.91 13.17 -36.01
CA PRO A 533 6.55 13.34 -37.31
C PRO A 533 5.57 13.46 -38.47
N ILE A 534 4.39 12.90 -38.33
CA ILE A 534 3.22 13.06 -39.21
C ILE A 534 1.97 13.09 -38.32
N GLU A 535 0.88 13.69 -38.79
CA GLU A 535 -0.38 13.87 -38.03
C GLU A 535 -0.94 12.59 -37.38
N LYS A 536 -0.55 11.43 -37.91
CA LYS A 536 -1.08 10.12 -37.50
C LYS A 536 -0.14 9.33 -36.61
N VAL A 537 1.05 9.82 -36.32
CA VAL A 537 2.05 9.10 -35.50
C VAL A 537 2.57 10.02 -34.43
N THR A 538 2.44 9.57 -33.18
CA THR A 538 3.09 10.20 -32.02
C THR A 538 4.12 9.25 -31.46
N VAL A 539 5.34 9.73 -31.25
CA VAL A 539 6.42 8.99 -30.56
C VAL A 539 6.78 9.78 -29.32
N PHE A 540 6.88 9.10 -28.18
CA PHE A 540 7.35 9.69 -26.94
C PHE A 540 8.49 8.88 -26.35
N SER A 541 9.40 9.54 -25.68
CA SER A 541 10.44 8.86 -24.91
C SER A 541 10.71 9.61 -23.61
N SER A 542 11.08 8.87 -22.59
CA SER A 542 11.56 9.43 -21.33
C SER A 542 12.83 8.72 -20.89
N PHE A 543 13.62 9.42 -20.12
CA PHE A 543 14.79 8.89 -19.43
C PHE A 543 14.88 9.56 -18.08
N SER A 544 15.02 8.77 -16.99
CA SER A 544 15.41 9.28 -15.69
C SER A 544 16.65 8.56 -15.20
N TYR A 545 17.48 9.31 -14.49
CA TYR A 545 18.64 8.83 -13.77
C TYR A 545 18.68 9.49 -12.40
N ASP A 546 18.75 8.67 -11.35
CA ASP A 546 18.88 9.13 -9.97
C ASP A 546 20.12 8.50 -9.37
N ASP A 547 20.89 9.30 -8.63
CA ASP A 547 22.13 8.92 -7.96
C ASP A 547 22.13 9.45 -6.55
N TYR A 548 22.24 8.55 -5.57
CA TYR A 548 22.24 8.85 -4.13
C TYR A 548 23.53 8.35 -3.51
N ASN A 549 24.32 9.24 -2.98
CA ASN A 549 25.59 8.93 -2.34
C ASN A 549 25.57 9.35 -0.87
N TYR A 550 26.04 8.48 0.02
CA TYR A 550 26.06 8.68 1.47
C TYR A 550 27.51 8.85 1.95
N PRO A 551 28.11 10.04 1.79
CA PRO A 551 29.56 10.22 1.92
C PRO A 551 30.11 10.03 3.35
N SER A 552 29.28 10.15 4.37
CA SER A 552 29.67 9.99 5.78
C SER A 552 29.30 8.62 6.37
N THR A 553 28.97 7.63 5.52
CA THR A 553 28.52 6.30 5.96
C THR A 553 29.63 5.28 5.76
N ASP A 554 30.27 4.85 6.85
CA ASP A 554 31.23 3.74 6.81
C ASP A 554 30.51 2.39 6.78
N PHE A 555 29.43 2.24 7.56
CA PHE A 555 28.57 1.07 7.58
C PHE A 555 27.11 1.49 7.32
N GLY A 556 26.37 0.65 6.62
CA GLY A 556 25.02 0.91 6.13
C GLY A 556 24.98 1.04 4.61
N LEU A 557 23.95 1.69 4.10
CA LEU A 557 23.76 1.99 2.68
C LEU A 557 24.73 3.10 2.26
N GLN A 558 25.57 2.81 1.27
CA GLN A 558 26.61 3.74 0.81
C GLN A 558 26.27 4.45 -0.49
N HIS A 559 25.55 3.76 -1.37
CA HIS A 559 25.21 4.31 -2.67
C HIS A 559 24.02 3.58 -3.27
N THR A 560 23.14 4.33 -3.95
CA THR A 560 22.12 3.77 -4.83
C THR A 560 22.03 4.58 -6.13
N SER A 561 21.69 3.91 -7.21
CA SER A 561 21.37 4.58 -8.47
C SER A 561 20.23 3.90 -9.21
N SER A 562 19.42 4.67 -9.92
CA SER A 562 18.34 4.14 -10.75
C SER A 562 18.40 4.68 -12.18
N TYR A 563 17.92 3.87 -13.11
CA TYR A 563 17.83 4.19 -14.53
C TYR A 563 16.45 3.75 -15.03
N SER A 564 15.77 4.63 -15.76
CA SER A 564 14.43 4.33 -16.29
C SER A 564 14.23 4.93 -17.69
N PRO A 565 14.84 4.38 -18.74
CA PRO A 565 14.50 4.75 -20.12
C PRO A 565 13.17 4.13 -20.54
N SER A 566 12.36 4.90 -21.28
CA SER A 566 11.18 4.39 -21.93
C SER A 566 11.03 4.99 -23.33
N VAL A 567 10.37 4.26 -24.22
CA VAL A 567 9.98 4.72 -25.55
C VAL A 567 8.64 4.11 -25.91
N GLY A 568 7.74 4.93 -26.44
CA GLY A 568 6.45 4.46 -26.93
C GLY A 568 6.03 5.19 -28.19
N ALA A 569 5.08 4.61 -28.90
CA ALA A 569 4.50 5.18 -30.08
C ALA A 569 3.00 4.88 -30.17
N SER A 570 2.25 5.82 -30.73
CA SER A 570 0.87 5.60 -31.19
C SER A 570 0.74 5.89 -32.67
N TYR A 571 -0.15 5.14 -33.33
CA TYR A 571 -0.43 5.27 -34.77
C TYR A 571 -1.92 5.20 -35.04
N ASP A 572 -2.46 6.27 -35.59
CA ASP A 572 -3.87 6.46 -35.94
C ASP A 572 -4.05 6.53 -37.49
N PRO A 573 -3.93 5.40 -38.23
CA PRO A 573 -4.02 5.42 -39.71
C PRO A 573 -5.36 5.94 -40.19
N LEU A 574 -6.42 5.64 -39.49
CA LEU A 574 -7.80 6.07 -39.74
C LEU A 574 -8.44 6.52 -38.40
N PRO A 575 -9.49 7.37 -38.42
CA PRO A 575 -10.21 7.76 -37.19
C PRO A 575 -10.83 6.60 -36.42
N THR A 576 -10.89 5.42 -37.03
CA THR A 576 -11.47 4.20 -36.47
C THR A 576 -10.41 3.19 -36.02
N MET A 577 -9.13 3.51 -36.13
CA MET A 577 -8.03 2.58 -35.83
C MET A 577 -6.99 3.29 -34.98
N HIS A 578 -6.74 2.75 -33.81
CA HIS A 578 -5.69 3.19 -32.91
C HIS A 578 -4.76 2.03 -32.59
N PHE A 579 -3.47 2.20 -32.80
CA PHE A 579 -2.41 1.27 -32.42
C PHE A 579 -1.48 1.97 -31.45
N PHE A 580 -1.05 1.26 -30.41
CA PHE A 580 -0.05 1.79 -29.49
C PHE A 580 0.92 0.70 -29.06
N GLY A 581 2.10 1.12 -28.66
CA GLY A 581 3.06 0.25 -28.05
C GLY A 581 4.12 1.03 -27.30
N ASP A 582 4.57 0.50 -26.20
CA ASP A 582 5.66 1.06 -25.41
C ASP A 582 6.57 -0.02 -24.86
N TYR A 583 7.79 0.39 -24.64
CA TYR A 583 8.81 -0.38 -23.97
C TYR A 583 9.46 0.47 -22.88
N SER A 584 9.59 -0.09 -21.69
CA SER A 584 10.37 0.50 -20.61
C SER A 584 11.35 -0.50 -20.02
N TRP A 585 12.51 0.00 -19.63
CA TRP A 585 13.49 -0.73 -18.84
C TRP A 585 13.77 0.05 -17.57
N GLN A 586 13.88 -0.65 -16.45
CA GLN A 586 14.24 -0.06 -15.16
C GLN A 586 15.37 -0.87 -14.54
N ALA A 587 16.31 -0.18 -13.93
CA ALA A 587 17.33 -0.80 -13.11
C ALA A 587 17.59 0.03 -11.87
N TYR A 588 17.76 -0.65 -10.75
CA TYR A 588 18.11 -0.08 -9.46
C TYR A 588 19.31 -0.81 -8.90
N ASP A 589 20.40 -0.08 -8.75
CA ASP A 589 21.65 -0.56 -8.16
C ASP A 589 21.79 -0.05 -6.72
N TRP A 590 22.28 -0.90 -5.84
CA TRP A 590 22.56 -0.51 -4.47
C TRP A 590 23.86 -1.16 -3.95
N ASN A 591 24.49 -0.49 -3.00
CA ASN A 591 25.71 -0.93 -2.34
C ASN A 591 25.63 -0.67 -0.83
N THR A 592 25.82 -1.72 -0.03
CA THR A 592 25.85 -1.63 1.43
C THR A 592 27.11 -2.31 1.98
N ARG A 593 27.53 -1.87 3.18
CA ARG A 593 28.67 -2.38 3.92
C ARG A 593 28.30 -2.60 5.38
N SER A 594 28.77 -3.70 5.99
CA SER A 594 28.53 -3.98 7.41
C SER A 594 29.66 -4.85 7.99
N LEU A 595 29.54 -5.18 9.27
CA LEU A 595 30.43 -6.09 9.99
C LEU A 595 29.69 -7.37 10.39
N ASP A 596 30.44 -8.45 10.58
CA ASP A 596 29.96 -9.67 11.22
C ASP A 596 29.75 -9.44 12.71
N GLU A 597 28.57 -9.76 13.20
CA GLU A 597 28.08 -9.54 14.57
C GLU A 597 28.83 -10.36 15.62
N SER A 598 29.59 -11.41 15.24
CA SER A 598 30.34 -12.27 16.17
C SER A 598 31.40 -11.55 17.02
N THR A 599 31.58 -10.24 16.79
CA THR A 599 32.58 -9.41 17.46
C THR A 599 32.01 -8.31 18.35
N LEU A 600 30.69 -8.23 18.52
CA LEU A 600 30.07 -7.29 19.46
C LEU A 600 30.22 -7.80 20.92
N PRO A 601 30.51 -6.96 21.92
CA PRO A 601 30.40 -5.51 21.95
C PRO A 601 31.76 -4.79 21.88
N ALA A 602 32.37 -4.67 20.74
CA ALA A 602 33.51 -3.77 20.60
C ALA A 602 33.15 -2.64 19.64
N PRO A 603 33.18 -1.37 20.06
CA PRO A 603 32.79 -0.22 19.25
C PRO A 603 33.71 0.02 18.06
N THR A 604 34.81 -0.67 17.98
CA THR A 604 35.73 -0.65 16.84
C THR A 604 36.14 -2.08 16.52
N PRO A 605 36.25 -2.44 15.23
CA PRO A 605 36.87 -3.70 14.87
C PRO A 605 38.24 -3.73 15.57
N PRO A 606 38.58 -4.78 16.36
CA PRO A 606 39.91 -4.90 16.90
C PRO A 606 40.93 -4.80 15.77
N ALA A 607 41.96 -3.99 15.93
CA ALA A 607 42.99 -3.80 14.92
C ALA A 607 43.46 -5.16 14.37
N GLY A 608 43.21 -5.43 13.11
CA GLY A 608 43.55 -6.69 12.42
C GLY A 608 42.43 -7.73 12.34
N LYS A 609 41.18 -7.44 12.79
CA LYS A 609 39.99 -8.28 12.49
C LYS A 609 39.15 -7.63 11.40
N THR A 610 39.08 -8.31 10.33
CA THR A 610 38.51 -7.96 9.05
C THR A 610 37.23 -8.78 8.82
N SER A 611 36.19 -8.61 9.68
CA SER A 611 34.89 -9.23 9.44
C SER A 611 33.94 -8.31 8.66
N VAL A 612 34.53 -7.41 7.87
CA VAL A 612 33.72 -6.51 7.01
C VAL A 612 33.21 -7.27 5.81
N TRP A 613 31.92 -7.12 5.54
CA TRP A 613 31.31 -7.60 4.31
C TRP A 613 30.64 -6.47 3.54
N THR A 614 30.54 -6.65 2.24
CA THR A 614 29.82 -5.75 1.34
C THR A 614 28.79 -6.55 0.56
N ALA A 615 27.64 -5.93 0.28
CA ALA A 615 26.68 -6.47 -0.67
C ALA A 615 26.34 -5.41 -1.71
N LYS A 616 26.28 -5.86 -2.96
CA LYS A 616 25.86 -5.07 -4.11
C LYS A 616 24.70 -5.77 -4.77
N GLY A 617 23.62 -5.06 -5.01
CA GLY A 617 22.47 -5.60 -5.70
C GLY A 617 22.13 -4.82 -6.95
N ARG A 618 21.52 -5.52 -7.90
CA ARG A 618 20.85 -4.95 -9.05
C ARG A 618 19.49 -5.59 -9.20
N ASN A 619 18.46 -4.75 -9.15
CA ASN A 619 17.10 -5.12 -9.48
C ASN A 619 16.77 -4.49 -10.83
N GLN A 620 16.38 -5.28 -11.81
CA GLN A 620 16.07 -4.77 -13.14
C GLN A 620 14.80 -5.38 -13.69
N GLY A 621 14.07 -4.62 -14.52
CA GLY A 621 12.84 -5.05 -15.13
C GLY A 621 12.69 -4.51 -16.54
N ASN A 622 12.03 -5.27 -17.38
CA ASN A 622 11.58 -4.86 -18.70
C ASN A 622 10.06 -4.97 -18.76
N ASN A 623 9.42 -3.99 -19.38
CA ASN A 623 7.99 -4.00 -19.68
C ASN A 623 7.76 -3.69 -21.14
N ILE A 624 6.87 -4.45 -21.78
CA ILE A 624 6.38 -4.23 -23.14
C ILE A 624 4.86 -4.22 -23.10
N ASP A 625 4.25 -3.14 -23.56
CA ASP A 625 2.82 -3.06 -23.79
C ASP A 625 2.53 -2.80 -25.26
N LEU A 626 1.65 -3.60 -25.85
CA LEU A 626 1.21 -3.47 -27.23
C LEU A 626 -0.31 -3.51 -27.29
N GLY A 627 -0.92 -2.64 -28.06
CA GLY A 627 -2.36 -2.66 -28.19
C GLY A 627 -2.88 -2.13 -29.51
N MET A 628 -4.10 -2.55 -29.82
CA MET A 628 -4.89 -2.00 -30.90
C MET A 628 -6.36 -1.92 -30.54
N ASP A 629 -6.99 -0.87 -31.00
CA ASP A 629 -8.40 -0.56 -30.85
C ASP A 629 -8.97 -0.20 -32.22
N ILE A 630 -9.92 -1.00 -32.72
CA ILE A 630 -10.44 -0.89 -34.10
C ILE A 630 -11.96 -0.87 -34.06
N ALA A 631 -12.55 0.28 -34.37
CA ALA A 631 -13.97 0.39 -34.70
C ALA A 631 -14.19 0.04 -36.16
N ILE A 632 -14.91 -1.02 -36.43
CA ILE A 632 -15.20 -1.52 -37.76
C ILE A 632 -16.60 -1.07 -38.18
N PRO A 633 -16.75 -0.07 -39.08
CA PRO A 633 -18.05 0.35 -39.53
C PRO A 633 -18.74 -0.74 -40.36
N GLN A 634 -20.07 -0.62 -40.47
CA GLN A 634 -20.84 -1.58 -41.25
C GLN A 634 -20.31 -1.68 -42.71
N ASN A 635 -20.27 -2.88 -43.23
CA ASN A 635 -19.81 -3.18 -44.58
C ASN A 635 -20.56 -4.41 -45.15
N ARG A 636 -20.17 -4.87 -46.37
CA ARG A 636 -20.80 -6.02 -47.02
C ARG A 636 -20.70 -7.34 -46.25
N ILE A 637 -19.64 -7.53 -45.47
CA ILE A 637 -19.37 -8.76 -44.69
C ILE A 637 -19.99 -8.61 -43.31
N LEU A 638 -19.81 -7.46 -42.68
CA LEU A 638 -20.33 -7.11 -41.35
C LEU A 638 -21.44 -6.05 -41.56
N PRO A 639 -22.72 -6.46 -41.63
CA PRO A 639 -23.84 -5.54 -41.91
C PRO A 639 -24.14 -4.60 -40.72
N ARG A 640 -23.44 -4.73 -39.60
CA ARG A 640 -23.55 -3.89 -38.42
C ARG A 640 -22.15 -3.48 -37.92
N PRO A 641 -22.03 -2.36 -37.21
CA PRO A 641 -20.77 -1.96 -36.57
C PRO A 641 -20.23 -3.02 -35.63
N SER A 642 -18.93 -3.08 -35.51
CA SER A 642 -18.25 -3.91 -34.52
C SER A 642 -17.00 -3.21 -33.98
N HIS A 643 -16.47 -3.70 -32.88
CA HIS A 643 -15.31 -3.14 -32.23
C HIS A 643 -14.38 -4.27 -31.77
N LEU A 644 -13.10 -4.18 -32.14
CA LEU A 644 -12.06 -5.13 -31.76
C LEU A 644 -11.01 -4.42 -30.92
N LYS A 645 -10.76 -4.93 -29.72
CA LYS A 645 -9.68 -4.50 -28.86
C LYS A 645 -8.74 -5.66 -28.57
N ILE A 646 -7.44 -5.46 -28.79
CA ILE A 646 -6.38 -6.42 -28.40
C ILE A 646 -5.34 -5.67 -27.60
N GLN A 647 -4.92 -6.26 -26.51
CA GLN A 647 -3.83 -5.73 -25.69
C GLN A 647 -2.95 -6.90 -25.22
N TYR A 648 -1.64 -6.69 -25.28
CA TYR A 648 -0.63 -7.63 -24.81
C TYR A 648 0.36 -6.91 -23.90
N THR A 649 0.59 -7.48 -22.73
CA THR A 649 1.57 -6.99 -21.77
C THR A 649 2.57 -8.10 -21.47
N TYR A 650 3.85 -7.76 -21.50
CA TYR A 650 4.94 -8.63 -21.06
C TYR A 650 5.83 -7.89 -20.06
N THR A 651 6.02 -8.49 -18.89
CA THR A 651 6.92 -7.93 -17.86
C THR A 651 7.85 -9.02 -17.36
N VAL A 652 9.14 -8.70 -17.25
CA VAL A 652 10.14 -9.58 -16.65
C VAL A 652 11.00 -8.81 -15.68
N GLY A 653 11.16 -9.34 -14.46
CA GLY A 653 12.01 -8.79 -13.41
C GLY A 653 13.09 -9.78 -12.99
N ASP A 654 14.30 -9.28 -12.69
CA ASP A 654 15.45 -10.07 -12.24
C ASP A 654 16.17 -9.32 -11.12
N ASN A 655 16.43 -10.00 -10.01
CA ASN A 655 17.12 -9.46 -8.84
C ASN A 655 18.39 -10.26 -8.60
N ARG A 656 19.51 -9.56 -8.51
CA ARG A 656 20.83 -10.13 -8.30
C ARG A 656 21.49 -9.49 -7.09
N THR A 657 22.06 -10.32 -6.23
CA THR A 657 22.84 -9.85 -5.07
C THR A 657 24.20 -10.53 -5.07
N HIS A 658 25.24 -9.73 -5.08
CA HIS A 658 26.61 -10.17 -4.97
C HIS A 658 27.17 -9.77 -3.60
N GLN A 659 27.60 -10.75 -2.82
CA GLN A 659 28.21 -10.53 -1.52
C GLN A 659 29.73 -10.83 -1.58
N ALA A 660 30.50 -9.98 -0.92
CA ALA A 660 31.90 -10.15 -0.73
C ALA A 660 32.28 -9.88 0.73
N GLY A 661 32.93 -10.82 1.37
CA GLY A 661 33.38 -10.69 2.74
C GLY A 661 34.88 -11.01 2.84
N ASP A 662 35.44 -10.77 4.02
CA ASP A 662 36.81 -11.15 4.27
C ASP A 662 36.94 -12.69 4.24
N THR A 663 37.92 -13.16 3.46
CA THR A 663 38.25 -14.58 3.31
C THR A 663 38.78 -15.21 4.59
N ALA A 664 39.12 -14.43 5.61
CA ALA A 664 39.55 -14.88 6.93
C ALA A 664 38.41 -15.19 7.92
N ALA A 665 37.17 -14.90 7.57
CA ALA A 665 36.03 -15.25 8.39
C ALA A 665 35.78 -16.76 8.40
N ALA A 666 35.33 -17.30 9.55
CA ALA A 666 34.97 -18.72 9.67
C ALA A 666 33.84 -19.15 8.74
N THR A 667 33.05 -18.19 8.29
CA THR A 667 31.94 -18.33 7.31
C THR A 667 32.11 -17.24 6.24
N PRO A 668 32.69 -17.55 5.07
CA PRO A 668 32.83 -16.57 3.99
C PRO A 668 31.42 -16.20 3.46
N ALA A 669 31.27 -14.94 3.07
CA ALA A 669 30.03 -14.50 2.40
C ALA A 669 29.84 -15.27 1.09
N ILE A 670 28.65 -15.79 0.88
CA ILE A 670 28.27 -16.54 -0.32
C ILE A 670 27.21 -15.75 -1.10
N ASN A 671 27.27 -15.85 -2.43
CA ASN A 671 26.25 -15.26 -3.28
C ASN A 671 24.99 -16.11 -3.23
N TYR A 672 23.84 -15.43 -3.16
CA TYR A 672 22.54 -16.07 -3.34
C TYR A 672 22.24 -16.28 -4.83
N PRO A 673 21.45 -17.31 -5.20
CA PRO A 673 20.88 -17.41 -6.53
C PRO A 673 20.05 -16.17 -6.87
N ASN A 674 19.93 -15.85 -8.15
CA ASN A 674 19.06 -14.77 -8.59
C ASN A 674 17.60 -15.13 -8.32
N THR A 675 16.78 -14.10 -8.06
CA THR A 675 15.33 -14.22 -8.01
C THR A 675 14.72 -13.41 -9.14
N GLY A 676 13.53 -13.79 -9.61
CA GLY A 676 12.87 -13.07 -10.68
C GLY A 676 11.43 -13.47 -10.88
N THR A 677 10.73 -12.65 -11.65
CA THR A 677 9.34 -12.88 -12.04
C THR A 677 9.16 -12.66 -13.55
N GLU A 678 8.25 -13.40 -14.14
CA GLU A 678 7.84 -13.23 -15.54
C GLU A 678 6.31 -13.19 -15.61
N PHE A 679 5.78 -12.22 -16.31
CA PHE A 679 4.36 -12.03 -16.49
C PHE A 679 4.02 -11.80 -17.94
N ASN A 680 3.02 -12.53 -18.44
CA ASN A 680 2.47 -12.40 -19.79
C ASN A 680 0.95 -12.30 -19.71
N GLU A 681 0.36 -11.30 -20.34
CA GLU A 681 -1.10 -11.17 -20.44
C GLU A 681 -1.51 -10.80 -21.86
N LEU A 682 -2.49 -11.50 -22.41
CA LEU A 682 -3.15 -11.18 -23.68
C LEU A 682 -4.65 -11.03 -23.42
N MET A 683 -5.20 -9.88 -23.80
CA MET A 683 -6.62 -9.60 -23.80
C MET A 683 -7.11 -9.42 -25.23
N VAL A 684 -8.16 -10.14 -25.62
CA VAL A 684 -8.87 -9.96 -26.89
C VAL A 684 -10.35 -9.77 -26.59
N GLN A 685 -10.93 -8.69 -27.08
CA GLN A 685 -12.36 -8.41 -26.94
C GLN A 685 -12.94 -8.03 -28.29
N TYR A 686 -14.10 -8.61 -28.62
CA TYR A 686 -14.83 -8.30 -29.84
C TYR A 686 -16.30 -8.05 -29.50
N GLU A 687 -16.75 -6.80 -29.72
CA GLU A 687 -18.15 -6.37 -29.60
C GLU A 687 -18.77 -6.27 -30.98
N TYR A 688 -19.95 -6.86 -31.17
CA TYR A 688 -20.72 -6.79 -32.41
C TYR A 688 -22.16 -6.32 -32.14
N ASP A 689 -22.60 -5.27 -32.79
CA ASP A 689 -23.96 -4.77 -32.67
C ASP A 689 -24.94 -5.69 -33.41
N LEU A 690 -25.74 -6.47 -32.68
CA LEU A 690 -26.82 -7.30 -33.23
C LEU A 690 -27.99 -6.45 -33.69
N ARG A 691 -28.28 -5.38 -32.94
CA ARG A 691 -29.30 -4.36 -33.19
C ARG A 691 -28.78 -3.02 -32.66
N ASP A 692 -29.50 -1.94 -32.91
CA ASP A 692 -29.11 -0.61 -32.46
C ASP A 692 -29.03 -0.51 -30.93
N ASN A 693 -29.80 -1.37 -30.26
CA ASN A 693 -29.87 -1.42 -28.80
C ASN A 693 -29.34 -2.74 -28.19
N VAL A 694 -28.80 -3.67 -29.00
CA VAL A 694 -28.29 -4.96 -28.52
C VAL A 694 -26.94 -5.25 -29.14
N ALA A 695 -25.93 -5.47 -28.31
CA ALA A 695 -24.62 -5.92 -28.73
C ALA A 695 -24.23 -7.23 -28.02
N ILE A 696 -23.46 -8.06 -28.69
CA ILE A 696 -22.80 -9.23 -28.12
C ILE A 696 -21.31 -8.90 -27.95
N ASN A 697 -20.75 -9.20 -26.80
CA ASN A 697 -19.33 -9.04 -26.52
C ASN A 697 -18.75 -10.42 -26.20
N VAL A 698 -17.68 -10.80 -26.90
CA VAL A 698 -16.91 -12.02 -26.70
C VAL A 698 -15.50 -11.63 -26.32
N GLY A 699 -15.02 -12.12 -25.20
CA GLY A 699 -13.68 -11.84 -24.75
C GLY A 699 -12.89 -13.08 -24.41
N TYR A 700 -11.58 -12.93 -24.49
CA TYR A 700 -10.60 -13.96 -24.12
C TYR A 700 -9.44 -13.30 -23.40
N TYR A 701 -9.08 -13.86 -22.27
CA TYR A 701 -7.89 -13.51 -21.49
C TYR A 701 -6.98 -14.72 -21.37
N PHE A 702 -5.74 -14.52 -21.71
CA PHE A 702 -4.63 -15.40 -21.38
C PHE A 702 -3.75 -14.67 -20.39
N SER A 703 -3.39 -15.32 -19.28
CA SER A 703 -2.45 -14.75 -18.31
C SER A 703 -1.56 -15.86 -17.79
N ASN A 704 -0.26 -15.59 -17.77
CA ASN A 704 0.77 -16.48 -17.26
C ASN A 704 1.68 -15.69 -16.31
N PHE A 705 1.89 -16.23 -15.12
CA PHE A 705 2.83 -15.70 -14.14
C PHE A 705 3.80 -16.80 -13.74
N GLY A 706 5.09 -16.51 -13.84
CA GLY A 706 6.19 -17.34 -13.37
C GLY A 706 6.97 -16.63 -12.28
N GLU A 707 7.36 -17.35 -11.26
CA GLU A 707 8.27 -16.90 -10.21
C GLU A 707 9.48 -17.82 -10.13
N HIS A 708 10.63 -17.22 -9.87
CA HIS A 708 11.87 -17.92 -9.64
C HIS A 708 12.46 -17.38 -8.32
N ASN A 709 12.26 -18.13 -7.23
CA ASN A 709 12.60 -17.68 -5.89
C ASN A 709 13.11 -18.85 -5.02
N PHE A 710 14.43 -18.96 -4.92
CA PHE A 710 15.08 -20.02 -4.16
C PHE A 710 14.73 -20.03 -2.66
N MET A 711 14.22 -18.93 -2.11
CA MET A 711 13.87 -18.83 -0.68
C MET A 711 12.61 -19.65 -0.33
N VAL A 712 11.73 -19.85 -1.31
CA VAL A 712 10.49 -20.61 -1.14
C VAL A 712 10.48 -21.94 -1.88
N ASP A 713 11.48 -22.16 -2.75
CA ASP A 713 11.62 -23.43 -3.48
C ASP A 713 11.78 -24.61 -2.52
N GLN A 714 10.90 -25.61 -2.64
CA GLN A 714 10.91 -26.83 -1.83
C GLN A 714 10.66 -26.62 -0.33
N MET A 715 10.07 -25.50 0.09
CA MET A 715 9.62 -25.33 1.46
C MET A 715 8.51 -26.34 1.78
N ALA A 716 8.71 -27.10 2.86
CA ALA A 716 7.67 -27.99 3.40
C ALA A 716 6.89 -27.26 4.50
N ASN A 717 5.63 -27.63 4.70
CA ASN A 717 4.75 -27.08 5.75
C ASN A 717 5.36 -27.19 7.15
N PHE A 718 6.30 -28.09 7.33
CA PHE A 718 7.05 -28.26 8.57
C PHE A 718 8.53 -28.44 8.28
N MET A 719 9.35 -27.57 8.84
CA MET A 719 10.80 -27.68 8.77
C MET A 719 11.35 -28.12 10.13
N PRO A 720 11.63 -29.43 10.33
CA PRO A 720 12.23 -29.90 11.57
C PRO A 720 13.71 -29.50 11.61
N HIS A 721 14.13 -28.78 12.60
CA HIS A 721 15.54 -28.63 12.91
C HIS A 721 15.99 -29.57 14.03
N ALA A 722 17.20 -30.09 13.95
CA ALA A 722 17.67 -31.29 14.66
C ALA A 722 17.66 -31.21 16.20
N SER A 723 17.43 -30.08 16.84
CA SER A 723 17.49 -30.05 18.30
C SER A 723 16.51 -29.12 19.03
N ALA A 724 16.16 -27.98 18.49
CA ALA A 724 15.34 -27.00 19.23
C ALA A 724 14.55 -26.04 18.35
N ASN A 725 14.90 -25.91 17.09
CA ASN A 725 14.27 -25.00 16.16
C ASN A 725 13.22 -25.75 15.34
N SER A 726 12.00 -25.30 15.36
CA SER A 726 10.94 -25.86 14.54
C SER A 726 10.12 -24.73 13.97
N THR A 727 9.82 -24.81 12.69
CA THR A 727 9.00 -23.82 11.98
C THR A 727 7.78 -24.53 11.41
N PHE A 728 6.61 -24.01 11.75
CA PHE A 728 5.36 -24.39 11.10
C PHE A 728 5.05 -23.34 10.03
N LEU A 729 4.82 -23.79 8.81
CA LEU A 729 4.40 -22.96 7.72
C LEU A 729 2.98 -23.33 7.32
N GLY A 730 2.14 -22.34 7.14
CA GLY A 730 0.75 -22.55 6.72
C GLY A 730 0.59 -22.83 5.23
N ASN A 731 1.70 -22.93 4.49
CA ASN A 731 1.70 -23.09 3.03
C ASN A 731 0.85 -22.03 2.32
N THR A 732 1.06 -20.78 2.68
CA THR A 732 0.31 -19.63 2.17
C THR A 732 0.85 -19.08 0.85
N ASP A 733 1.90 -19.70 0.32
CA ASP A 733 2.52 -19.28 -0.95
C ASP A 733 1.61 -19.61 -2.13
N MET A 734 1.42 -18.63 -2.99
CA MET A 734 0.61 -18.78 -4.20
C MET A 734 1.49 -19.20 -5.37
N SER A 735 1.21 -20.37 -5.90
CA SER A 735 1.97 -20.95 -7.02
C SER A 735 1.90 -20.10 -8.30
N PRO A 736 2.97 -20.16 -9.14
CA PRO A 736 2.88 -19.68 -10.51
C PRO A 736 1.70 -20.26 -11.27
N TYR A 737 1.14 -19.47 -12.19
CA TYR A 737 -0.09 -19.88 -12.89
C TYR A 737 -0.03 -19.73 -14.41
N ASN A 738 -0.90 -20.47 -15.09
CA ASN A 738 -1.21 -20.33 -16.50
C ASN A 738 -2.73 -20.45 -16.67
N VAL A 739 -3.40 -19.32 -16.94
CA VAL A 739 -4.85 -19.21 -16.93
C VAL A 739 -5.37 -18.74 -18.28
N ASN A 740 -6.46 -19.36 -18.72
CA ASN A 740 -7.20 -19.03 -19.93
C ASN A 740 -8.68 -18.81 -19.57
N VAL A 741 -9.19 -17.60 -19.80
CA VAL A 741 -10.57 -17.23 -19.48
C VAL A 741 -11.28 -16.73 -20.71
N GLY A 742 -12.34 -17.42 -21.12
CA GLY A 742 -13.25 -16.93 -22.16
C GLY A 742 -14.55 -16.44 -21.51
N PHE A 743 -15.13 -15.37 -22.04
CA PHE A 743 -16.45 -14.91 -21.62
C PHE A 743 -17.29 -14.48 -22.80
N ILE A 744 -18.61 -14.52 -22.60
CA ILE A 744 -19.60 -14.02 -23.54
C ILE A 744 -20.66 -13.23 -22.78
N THR A 745 -20.93 -12.02 -23.25
CA THR A 745 -21.96 -11.14 -22.64
C THR A 745 -22.89 -10.58 -23.69
N LEU A 746 -24.11 -10.26 -23.30
CA LEU A 746 -25.09 -9.52 -24.05
C LEU A 746 -25.28 -8.16 -23.39
N LYS A 747 -25.13 -7.09 -24.16
CA LYS A 747 -25.34 -5.72 -23.73
C LYS A 747 -26.63 -5.18 -24.35
N TYR A 748 -27.53 -4.75 -23.50
CA TYR A 748 -28.78 -4.10 -23.90
C TYR A 748 -28.75 -2.62 -23.52
N LYS A 749 -29.05 -1.75 -24.49
CA LYS A 749 -29.15 -0.29 -24.32
C LYS A 749 -30.62 0.13 -24.41
N PHE A 750 -31.07 1.05 -23.58
CA PHE A 750 -32.43 1.58 -23.53
C PHE A 750 -32.46 3.08 -23.29
#